data_7832941e1272175e117bf2a691920d4b
#
_entry.id   7832941e1272175e117bf2a691920d4b
#
_cell.length_a   1.000
_cell.length_b   1.000
_cell.length_c   1.000
_cell.angle_alpha   90.00
_cell.angle_beta   90.00
_cell.angle_gamma   90.00
#
_symmetry.space_group_name_H-M   'P 1'
#
loop_
_entity.id
_entity.type
_entity.pdbx_description
1 polymer ?
#
loop_
_entity_poly.entity_id
_entity_poly.type
_entity_poly.pdbx_seq_one_letter_code
_entity_poly.pdbx_strand_id
1 'polypeptide(L)'
;MTYFKSLIIAVFSIFLVVSTVIASVPGVDKSMKQGTKKGIVSVSHPIAAEAGRKILEQGGNAVDAAAAIQLSLNVVEPMMSGIGGGSFIMIYSKEEDKITMIDSRETAPKNVTPKLFLDKNGKVIPFSKRHITGKAVGVPGTLKGMEMALENYGTMSLSEVINPAIKQAEKGVKVNWSAAQYIDENKAKLLNNPAAAKVFIPGGEPLKEGDKLIQPDLAKTFKIIKKQGPDALYSGEIGEALVKEVKKREGVMTTDDLKRYEAKEREPIRSNYRGFEVVGAASPSSGSLTVQQILELMEGYDVKKMGINSPEYLHYLTEAMHLAFADRAAYMADEDFYEVPKKGLLDEEYIKERRKLINPNRSTAEVKEGDPWEYEGKEPSSMPTVVENHPEGQTTHFSVMDKWGNMVSYTTTIEQVFGTGIMVPEYGFMLNNEMTDFDATPGGVNQVEAGKRPRSSMSPTFVLKDGKPFLALGSPGGATIIASVSETIMNVIDHGLPIQEAILSPRIYSANYPTVRWEPGIEQNTKLELMAKGHVYEEKPQHIGNVQAVVFDYETGKMYGGADNTREGTVLGVDKGYYKSKKAPEIKEEKPGPFTLKVNGVPFPYTAKQMKIIDGKPYIQSDKLLLGLGVIGTKDLKTYKPDQKSFLPVLRVGKVTGFKVEWNEEDKVVLLEKDPTDYEDIDDDGSITN
;
A
#
# COMPACT_ATOMS: atom_id res chain seq x y z
N MET A 1 -26.96 43.23 78.58
CA MET A 1 -26.05 42.05 78.56
C MET A 1 -26.72 40.95 77.81
N THR A 2 -26.36 40.74 76.58
CA THR A 2 -26.44 39.46 75.88
C THR A 2 -25.85 39.60 74.48
N TYR A 3 -24.76 38.91 74.23
CA TYR A 3 -23.99 38.95 72.99
C TYR A 3 -24.76 38.14 71.92
N PHE A 4 -25.04 38.73 70.79
CA PHE A 4 -25.39 38.01 69.55
C PHE A 4 -24.13 37.80 68.72
N LYS A 5 -23.66 36.58 68.63
CA LYS A 5 -22.63 36.19 67.70
C LYS A 5 -23.24 35.84 66.37
N SER A 6 -23.00 36.66 65.34
CA SER A 6 -23.35 36.37 63.94
C SER A 6 -22.39 35.38 63.41
N LEU A 7 -22.90 34.23 62.99
CA LEU A 7 -22.15 33.17 62.30
C LEU A 7 -22.19 33.48 60.80
N ILE A 8 -21.10 33.96 60.24
CA ILE A 8 -20.92 34.08 58.80
C ILE A 8 -20.56 32.73 58.25
N ILE A 9 -21.48 32.09 57.51
CA ILE A 9 -21.25 30.89 56.74
C ILE A 9 -20.66 31.34 55.40
N ALA A 10 -19.32 31.21 55.24
CA ALA A 10 -18.70 31.38 53.94
C ALA A 10 -18.95 30.11 53.12
N VAL A 11 -19.87 30.21 52.16
CA VAL A 11 -20.04 29.18 51.13
C VAL A 11 -18.88 29.27 50.17
N PHE A 12 -17.88 28.42 50.35
CA PHE A 12 -16.84 28.17 49.34
C PHE A 12 -17.49 27.37 48.21
N SER A 13 -17.89 28.09 47.13
CA SER A 13 -18.23 27.46 45.87
C SER A 13 -16.91 26.93 45.25
N ILE A 14 -16.63 25.66 45.46
CA ILE A 14 -15.59 24.97 44.72
C ILE A 14 -16.12 24.81 43.29
N PHE A 15 -15.75 25.72 42.40
CA PHE A 15 -15.78 25.48 40.96
C PHE A 15 -14.77 24.37 40.65
N LEU A 16 -15.27 23.14 40.59
CA LEU A 16 -14.56 22.05 39.94
C LEU A 16 -14.48 22.41 38.46
N VAL A 17 -13.40 23.09 38.06
CA VAL A 17 -13.02 23.17 36.65
C VAL A 17 -12.63 21.74 36.28
N VAL A 18 -13.58 20.97 35.82
CA VAL A 18 -13.31 19.75 35.06
C VAL A 18 -12.66 20.25 33.78
N SER A 19 -11.35 20.37 33.80
CA SER A 19 -10.55 20.46 32.57
C SER A 19 -10.79 19.11 31.86
N THR A 20 -11.81 19.08 31.01
CA THR A 20 -11.84 18.05 29.98
C THR A 20 -10.56 18.23 29.18
N VAL A 21 -9.57 17.39 29.48
CA VAL A 21 -8.43 17.21 28.60
C VAL A 21 -9.05 16.64 27.33
N ILE A 22 -9.39 17.54 26.42
CA ILE A 22 -9.78 17.17 25.07
C ILE A 22 -8.52 16.53 24.50
N ALA A 23 -8.53 15.20 24.42
CA ALA A 23 -7.40 14.47 23.91
C ALA A 23 -7.13 14.97 22.48
N SER A 24 -5.91 15.44 22.24
CA SER A 24 -5.51 15.93 20.93
C SER A 24 -5.82 14.88 19.84
N VAL A 25 -6.29 15.34 18.69
CA VAL A 25 -6.50 14.47 17.53
C VAL A 25 -5.15 13.88 17.14
N PRO A 26 -5.03 12.55 17.04
CA PRO A 26 -3.79 11.92 16.58
C PRO A 26 -3.39 12.42 15.18
N GLY A 27 -2.10 12.41 14.88
CA GLY A 27 -1.59 12.81 13.56
C GLY A 27 -1.45 14.32 13.33
N VAL A 28 -1.83 15.16 14.29
CA VAL A 28 -1.70 16.61 14.20
C VAL A 28 -0.42 17.08 14.88
N ASP A 29 0.47 17.70 14.12
CA ASP A 29 1.60 18.45 14.67
C ASP A 29 1.16 19.89 15.00
N LYS A 30 0.94 20.17 16.28
CA LYS A 30 0.56 21.51 16.76
C LYS A 30 1.65 22.58 16.50
N SER A 31 2.89 22.18 16.24
CA SER A 31 3.99 23.06 15.83
C SER A 31 3.88 23.46 14.35
N MET A 32 3.17 22.71 13.53
CA MET A 32 2.91 23.07 12.14
C MET A 32 2.06 24.34 12.04
N LYS A 33 2.69 25.44 11.65
CA LYS A 33 2.03 26.73 11.39
C LYS A 33 1.10 26.71 10.17
N GLN A 34 0.93 25.59 9.50
CA GLN A 34 0.46 25.49 8.12
C GLN A 34 -0.92 24.86 7.92
N GLY A 35 -1.68 24.60 8.99
CA GLY A 35 -3.06 24.09 8.85
C GLY A 35 -3.98 25.09 8.14
N THR A 36 -4.75 24.63 7.16
CA THR A 36 -5.76 25.39 6.41
C THR A 36 -7.17 25.13 6.93
N LYS A 37 -8.11 26.08 6.69
CA LYS A 37 -9.55 25.90 6.95
C LYS A 37 -10.39 25.92 5.67
N LYS A 38 -9.74 26.06 4.50
CA LYS A 38 -10.44 26.33 3.23
C LYS A 38 -10.43 25.16 2.26
N GLY A 39 -9.79 24.07 2.62
CA GLY A 39 -9.65 22.87 1.83
C GLY A 39 -8.19 22.49 1.62
N ILE A 40 -7.94 21.19 1.48
CA ILE A 40 -6.61 20.58 1.38
C ILE A 40 -6.63 19.39 0.45
N VAL A 41 -5.52 19.17 -0.25
CA VAL A 41 -5.27 17.97 -1.06
C VAL A 41 -3.91 17.40 -0.71
N SER A 42 -3.79 16.06 -0.69
CA SER A 42 -2.54 15.32 -0.64
C SER A 42 -2.49 14.38 -1.83
N VAL A 43 -1.49 14.51 -2.70
CA VAL A 43 -1.42 13.84 -4.00
C VAL A 43 0.02 13.45 -4.30
N SER A 44 0.25 12.35 -5.01
CA SER A 44 1.57 11.86 -5.44
C SER A 44 2.34 12.81 -6.39
N HIS A 45 1.64 13.79 -7.01
CA HIS A 45 2.23 14.66 -8.02
C HIS A 45 1.82 16.14 -7.86
N PRO A 46 2.76 17.11 -7.87
CA PRO A 46 2.48 18.53 -7.59
C PRO A 46 1.52 19.19 -8.59
N ILE A 47 1.58 18.81 -9.87
CA ILE A 47 0.69 19.39 -10.91
C ILE A 47 -0.75 18.91 -10.71
N ALA A 48 -0.94 17.65 -10.31
CA ALA A 48 -2.26 17.11 -10.01
C ALA A 48 -2.81 17.68 -8.69
N ALA A 49 -1.97 17.88 -7.68
CA ALA A 49 -2.33 18.56 -6.45
C ALA A 49 -2.82 19.99 -6.73
N GLU A 50 -2.13 20.71 -7.62
CA GLU A 50 -2.52 22.07 -8.02
C GLU A 50 -3.85 22.10 -8.79
N ALA A 51 -4.16 21.06 -9.58
CA ALA A 51 -5.46 20.95 -10.26
C ALA A 51 -6.59 20.84 -9.23
N GLY A 52 -6.48 19.95 -8.24
CA GLY A 52 -7.48 19.82 -7.17
C GLY A 52 -7.61 21.08 -6.30
N ARG A 53 -6.46 21.66 -5.88
CA ARG A 53 -6.46 22.90 -5.10
C ARG A 53 -7.24 24.04 -5.80
N LYS A 54 -7.05 24.18 -7.12
CA LYS A 54 -7.75 25.19 -7.91
C LYS A 54 -9.25 24.97 -7.96
N ILE A 55 -9.71 23.74 -8.05
CA ILE A 55 -11.13 23.42 -7.99
C ILE A 55 -11.72 23.81 -6.63
N LEU A 56 -11.04 23.45 -5.52
CA LEU A 56 -11.46 23.89 -4.18
C LEU A 56 -11.48 25.42 -4.05
N GLU A 57 -10.50 26.13 -4.62
CA GLU A 57 -10.41 27.59 -4.62
C GLU A 57 -11.55 28.25 -5.43
N GLN A 58 -11.98 27.61 -6.51
CA GLN A 58 -13.10 28.03 -7.35
C GLN A 58 -14.48 27.74 -6.73
N GLY A 59 -14.51 27.05 -5.59
CA GLY A 59 -15.74 26.76 -4.86
C GLY A 59 -16.31 25.36 -5.11
N GLY A 60 -15.59 24.49 -5.84
CA GLY A 60 -15.91 23.06 -5.92
C GLY A 60 -15.68 22.36 -4.59
N ASN A 61 -16.37 21.25 -4.37
CA ASN A 61 -16.24 20.42 -3.17
C ASN A 61 -15.09 19.37 -3.29
N ALA A 62 -14.95 18.51 -2.30
CA ALA A 62 -13.90 17.50 -2.26
C ALA A 62 -13.99 16.51 -3.44
N VAL A 63 -15.20 16.18 -3.89
CA VAL A 63 -15.45 15.25 -5.00
C VAL A 63 -15.08 15.89 -6.34
N ASP A 64 -15.43 17.15 -6.55
CA ASP A 64 -15.05 17.91 -7.74
C ASP A 64 -13.53 18.02 -7.87
N ALA A 65 -12.85 18.30 -6.76
CA ALA A 65 -11.40 18.35 -6.71
C ALA A 65 -10.76 16.98 -6.96
N ALA A 66 -11.35 15.91 -6.43
CA ALA A 66 -10.89 14.54 -6.65
C ALA A 66 -10.99 14.14 -8.14
N ALA A 67 -12.08 14.50 -8.82
CA ALA A 67 -12.24 14.26 -10.25
C ALA A 67 -11.18 15.02 -11.09
N ALA A 68 -10.90 16.28 -10.75
CA ALA A 68 -9.86 17.05 -11.42
C ALA A 68 -8.44 16.50 -11.18
N ILE A 69 -8.16 16.01 -9.97
CA ILE A 69 -6.91 15.32 -9.64
C ILE A 69 -6.76 14.06 -10.48
N GLN A 70 -7.78 13.20 -10.52
CA GLN A 70 -7.77 11.95 -11.29
C GLN A 70 -7.47 12.21 -12.77
N LEU A 71 -8.14 13.16 -13.39
CA LEU A 71 -7.93 13.52 -14.79
C LEU A 71 -6.53 14.10 -15.03
N SER A 72 -6.03 14.90 -14.08
CA SER A 72 -4.67 15.44 -14.12
C SER A 72 -3.61 14.34 -13.97
N LEU A 73 -3.82 13.37 -13.06
CA LEU A 73 -2.94 12.21 -12.90
C LEU A 73 -2.83 11.39 -14.19
N ASN A 74 -3.92 11.23 -14.94
CA ASN A 74 -3.86 10.58 -16.25
C ASN A 74 -2.89 11.27 -17.24
N VAL A 75 -2.62 12.58 -17.04
CA VAL A 75 -1.66 13.34 -17.85
C VAL A 75 -0.25 13.25 -17.30
N VAL A 76 -0.09 13.38 -15.96
CA VAL A 76 1.22 13.56 -15.32
C VAL A 76 1.82 12.26 -14.76
N GLU A 77 0.97 11.27 -14.44
CA GLU A 77 1.34 9.92 -14.03
C GLU A 77 0.64 8.84 -14.90
N PRO A 78 0.74 8.92 -16.25
CA PRO A 78 0.05 7.97 -17.14
C PRO A 78 0.53 6.52 -16.96
N MET A 79 1.64 6.32 -16.25
CA MET A 79 2.18 5.01 -15.89
C MET A 79 1.45 4.37 -14.71
N MET A 80 0.67 5.11 -13.92
CA MET A 80 0.07 4.64 -12.68
C MET A 80 -1.44 4.47 -12.76
N SER A 81 -2.14 5.37 -13.47
CA SER A 81 -3.59 5.40 -13.52
C SER A 81 -4.11 6.13 -14.75
N GLY A 82 -5.41 6.08 -14.99
CA GLY A 82 -6.07 6.83 -16.06
C GLY A 82 -7.44 6.28 -16.42
N ILE A 83 -8.05 6.87 -17.44
CA ILE A 83 -9.39 6.47 -17.94
C ILE A 83 -9.42 5.06 -18.55
N GLY A 84 -8.26 4.47 -18.81
CA GLY A 84 -8.15 3.07 -19.25
C GLY A 84 -8.00 2.07 -18.11
N GLY A 85 -8.23 2.47 -16.86
CA GLY A 85 -8.10 1.69 -15.65
C GLY A 85 -9.35 1.67 -14.77
N GLY A 86 -9.15 1.40 -13.47
CA GLY A 86 -10.21 1.34 -12.47
C GLY A 86 -9.84 2.03 -11.14
N SER A 87 -10.80 2.07 -10.22
CA SER A 87 -10.59 2.76 -8.95
C SER A 87 -11.57 2.35 -7.86
N PHE A 88 -11.21 2.69 -6.60
CA PHE A 88 -12.12 2.76 -5.46
C PHE A 88 -12.12 4.17 -4.90
N ILE A 89 -13.31 4.73 -4.71
CA ILE A 89 -13.51 6.08 -4.21
C ILE A 89 -14.31 6.00 -2.92
N MET A 90 -13.64 6.30 -1.80
CA MET A 90 -14.32 6.48 -0.52
C MET A 90 -14.69 7.95 -0.35
N ILE A 91 -15.95 8.22 -0.07
CA ILE A 91 -16.50 9.57 0.07
C ILE A 91 -17.19 9.68 1.43
N TYR A 92 -16.80 10.68 2.21
CA TYR A 92 -17.58 11.14 3.35
C TYR A 92 -18.34 12.40 2.95
N SER A 93 -19.66 12.31 2.91
CA SER A 93 -20.57 13.44 2.76
C SER A 93 -20.90 14.01 4.14
N LYS A 94 -20.49 15.26 4.38
CA LYS A 94 -20.78 15.93 5.65
C LYS A 94 -22.25 16.28 5.80
N GLU A 95 -22.93 16.55 4.69
CA GLU A 95 -24.36 16.86 4.68
C GLU A 95 -25.21 15.65 5.10
N GLU A 96 -24.87 14.47 4.56
CA GLU A 96 -25.57 13.21 4.86
C GLU A 96 -25.04 12.52 6.12
N ASP A 97 -23.90 12.95 6.64
CA ASP A 97 -23.10 12.29 7.69
C ASP A 97 -22.86 10.79 7.39
N LYS A 98 -22.55 10.50 6.13
CA LYS A 98 -22.45 9.15 5.57
C LYS A 98 -21.12 8.94 4.86
N ILE A 99 -20.56 7.75 5.02
CA ILE A 99 -19.43 7.26 4.22
C ILE A 99 -19.95 6.24 3.21
N THR A 100 -19.59 6.45 1.95
CA THR A 100 -19.94 5.59 0.81
C THR A 100 -18.69 5.20 0.06
N MET A 101 -18.70 4.01 -0.55
CA MET A 101 -17.69 3.56 -1.49
C MET A 101 -18.27 3.49 -2.90
N ILE A 102 -17.58 4.07 -3.87
CA ILE A 102 -17.84 3.82 -5.29
C ILE A 102 -16.79 2.83 -5.80
N ASP A 103 -17.26 1.67 -6.22
CA ASP A 103 -16.50 0.61 -6.87
C ASP A 103 -16.56 0.80 -8.38
N SER A 104 -15.44 1.24 -8.94
CA SER A 104 -15.21 1.32 -10.37
C SER A 104 -14.02 0.45 -10.81
N ARG A 105 -13.84 -0.69 -10.13
CA ARG A 105 -12.88 -1.72 -10.52
C ARG A 105 -13.23 -2.27 -11.90
N GLU A 106 -12.22 -2.64 -12.66
CA GLU A 106 -12.40 -3.26 -13.97
C GLU A 106 -13.19 -4.56 -13.86
N THR A 107 -13.96 -4.86 -14.92
CA THR A 107 -14.64 -6.15 -15.02
C THR A 107 -14.02 -7.02 -16.10
N ALA A 108 -14.08 -8.32 -15.92
CA ALA A 108 -13.69 -9.28 -16.94
C ALA A 108 -14.65 -9.22 -18.13
N PRO A 109 -14.16 -9.19 -19.40
CA PRO A 109 -15.01 -9.28 -20.58
C PRO A 109 -15.85 -10.55 -20.59
N LYS A 110 -17.04 -10.51 -21.20
CA LYS A 110 -17.98 -11.65 -21.22
C LYS A 110 -17.45 -12.91 -21.93
N ASN A 111 -16.48 -12.77 -22.81
CA ASN A 111 -15.95 -13.87 -23.61
C ASN A 111 -14.72 -14.55 -22.96
N VAL A 112 -14.43 -14.29 -21.70
CA VAL A 112 -13.37 -14.97 -20.95
C VAL A 112 -13.84 -16.30 -20.36
N THR A 113 -12.88 -17.14 -20.04
CA THR A 113 -13.08 -18.38 -19.27
C THR A 113 -12.02 -18.50 -18.20
N PRO A 114 -12.18 -19.34 -17.18
CA PRO A 114 -11.14 -19.59 -16.16
C PRO A 114 -9.78 -20.02 -16.75
N LYS A 115 -9.75 -20.49 -17.99
CA LYS A 115 -8.52 -20.92 -18.70
C LYS A 115 -7.82 -19.79 -19.48
N LEU A 116 -8.21 -18.53 -19.31
CA LEU A 116 -7.73 -17.37 -20.08
C LEU A 116 -6.20 -17.31 -20.14
N PHE A 117 -5.53 -17.63 -19.05
CA PHE A 117 -4.08 -17.56 -18.89
C PHE A 117 -3.37 -18.90 -18.98
N LEU A 118 -4.02 -19.94 -19.45
CA LEU A 118 -3.40 -21.23 -19.74
C LEU A 118 -2.96 -21.34 -21.21
N ASP A 119 -1.84 -21.98 -21.45
CA ASP A 119 -1.39 -22.36 -22.77
C ASP A 119 -2.16 -23.59 -23.31
N LYS A 120 -1.87 -23.99 -24.55
CA LYS A 120 -2.50 -25.16 -25.18
C LYS A 120 -2.26 -26.50 -24.45
N ASN A 121 -1.28 -26.55 -23.55
CA ASN A 121 -0.94 -27.72 -22.74
C ASN A 121 -1.54 -27.64 -21.32
N GLY A 122 -2.34 -26.61 -21.03
CA GLY A 122 -2.93 -26.37 -19.71
C GLY A 122 -1.94 -25.79 -18.67
N LYS A 123 -0.76 -25.31 -19.08
CA LYS A 123 0.20 -24.65 -18.20
C LYS A 123 -0.07 -23.15 -18.14
N VAL A 124 0.10 -22.56 -16.96
CA VAL A 124 -0.01 -21.12 -16.77
C VAL A 124 1.05 -20.39 -17.61
N ILE A 125 0.60 -19.45 -18.44
CA ILE A 125 1.47 -18.56 -19.21
C ILE A 125 2.25 -17.67 -18.22
N PRO A 126 3.59 -17.60 -18.30
CA PRO A 126 4.39 -16.77 -17.40
C PRO A 126 3.89 -15.32 -17.34
N PHE A 127 3.92 -14.71 -16.14
CA PHE A 127 3.43 -13.34 -15.93
C PHE A 127 4.06 -12.35 -16.91
N SER A 128 5.38 -12.43 -17.12
CA SER A 128 6.13 -11.58 -18.06
C SER A 128 5.60 -11.60 -19.51
N LYS A 129 4.85 -12.63 -19.89
CA LYS A 129 4.24 -12.76 -21.22
C LYS A 129 2.77 -12.38 -21.22
N ARG A 130 1.99 -12.78 -20.19
CA ARG A 130 0.55 -12.56 -20.18
C ARG A 130 0.14 -11.13 -19.90
N HIS A 131 0.88 -10.40 -19.05
CA HIS A 131 0.54 -9.04 -18.60
C HIS A 131 0.60 -7.96 -19.69
N ILE A 132 1.28 -8.21 -20.81
CA ILE A 132 1.46 -7.27 -21.93
C ILE A 132 0.55 -7.54 -23.13
N THR A 133 -0.43 -8.42 -22.98
CA THR A 133 -1.37 -8.79 -24.06
C THR A 133 -2.73 -8.14 -23.88
N GLY A 134 -3.53 -8.08 -24.95
CA GLY A 134 -4.92 -7.62 -24.87
C GLY A 134 -5.82 -8.51 -24.01
N LYS A 135 -5.41 -9.77 -23.72
CA LYS A 135 -6.10 -10.66 -22.78
C LYS A 135 -6.06 -10.17 -21.35
N ALA A 136 -5.03 -9.38 -21.02
CA ALA A 136 -4.85 -8.81 -19.69
C ALA A 136 -5.72 -7.56 -19.46
N VAL A 137 -6.33 -6.99 -20.49
CA VAL A 137 -7.13 -5.76 -20.36
C VAL A 137 -8.52 -6.08 -19.81
N GLY A 138 -8.81 -5.57 -18.60
CA GLY A 138 -10.16 -5.50 -18.04
C GLY A 138 -10.96 -4.33 -18.60
N VAL A 139 -12.28 -4.41 -18.55
CA VAL A 139 -13.18 -3.34 -18.98
C VAL A 139 -12.99 -2.12 -18.08
N PRO A 140 -12.54 -0.97 -18.59
CA PRO A 140 -12.19 0.18 -17.75
C PRO A 140 -13.37 0.76 -16.99
N GLY A 141 -13.15 1.17 -15.75
CA GLY A 141 -14.19 1.69 -14.88
C GLY A 141 -13.99 3.12 -14.37
N THR A 142 -12.74 3.63 -14.36
CA THR A 142 -12.40 4.93 -13.74
C THR A 142 -13.34 6.07 -14.14
N LEU A 143 -13.68 6.18 -15.43
CA LEU A 143 -14.52 7.28 -15.93
C LEU A 143 -15.98 7.17 -15.47
N LYS A 144 -16.53 5.94 -15.38
CA LYS A 144 -17.89 5.70 -14.84
C LYS A 144 -17.95 5.91 -13.32
N GLY A 145 -16.92 5.51 -12.59
CA GLY A 145 -16.85 5.80 -11.14
C GLY A 145 -16.78 7.29 -10.85
N MET A 146 -16.01 8.02 -11.64
CA MET A 146 -15.91 9.48 -11.52
C MET A 146 -17.21 10.18 -11.90
N GLU A 147 -17.92 9.72 -12.95
CA GLU A 147 -19.26 10.20 -13.32
C GLU A 147 -20.23 10.03 -12.16
N MET A 148 -20.35 8.82 -11.62
CA MET A 148 -21.22 8.51 -10.46
C MET A 148 -20.87 9.37 -9.24
N ALA A 149 -19.57 9.57 -8.96
CA ALA A 149 -19.14 10.42 -7.85
C ALA A 149 -19.57 11.88 -8.03
N LEU A 150 -19.39 12.43 -9.23
CA LEU A 150 -19.77 13.81 -9.54
C LEU A 150 -21.30 13.99 -9.53
N GLU A 151 -22.05 13.05 -10.10
CA GLU A 151 -23.51 13.13 -10.14
C GLU A 151 -24.17 13.04 -8.77
N ASN A 152 -23.66 12.16 -7.90
CA ASN A 152 -24.27 11.92 -6.59
C ASN A 152 -23.75 12.88 -5.50
N TYR A 153 -22.48 13.30 -5.56
CA TYR A 153 -21.79 14.00 -4.48
C TYR A 153 -21.03 15.25 -4.93
N GLY A 154 -20.90 15.52 -6.23
CA GLY A 154 -20.22 16.70 -6.77
C GLY A 154 -21.12 17.94 -6.82
N THR A 155 -20.50 19.08 -6.99
CA THR A 155 -21.18 20.38 -7.22
C THR A 155 -20.85 20.99 -8.57
N MET A 156 -19.86 20.43 -9.27
CA MET A 156 -19.43 20.84 -10.61
C MET A 156 -19.62 19.70 -11.62
N SER A 157 -19.81 20.07 -12.87
CA SER A 157 -19.93 19.08 -13.97
C SER A 157 -18.56 18.53 -14.37
N LEU A 158 -18.55 17.33 -14.96
CA LEU A 158 -17.35 16.75 -15.58
C LEU A 158 -16.73 17.73 -16.61
N SER A 159 -17.56 18.48 -17.35
CA SER A 159 -17.09 19.45 -18.34
C SER A 159 -16.32 20.64 -17.74
N GLU A 160 -16.51 20.92 -16.46
CA GLU A 160 -15.78 21.96 -15.73
C GLU A 160 -14.48 21.40 -15.14
N VAL A 161 -14.54 20.28 -14.44
CA VAL A 161 -13.38 19.70 -13.74
C VAL A 161 -12.31 19.11 -14.66
N ILE A 162 -12.63 18.79 -15.91
CA ILE A 162 -11.68 18.23 -16.90
C ILE A 162 -10.75 19.28 -17.51
N ASN A 163 -11.07 20.59 -17.39
CA ASN A 163 -10.32 21.67 -18.05
C ASN A 163 -8.83 21.74 -17.68
N PRO A 164 -8.40 21.56 -16.42
CA PRO A 164 -6.99 21.52 -16.07
C PRO A 164 -6.22 20.44 -16.86
N ALA A 165 -6.78 19.24 -16.96
CA ALA A 165 -6.16 18.10 -17.64
C ALA A 165 -6.03 18.34 -19.16
N ILE A 166 -7.04 18.91 -19.80
CA ILE A 166 -6.96 19.31 -21.22
C ILE A 166 -5.79 20.25 -21.44
N LYS A 167 -5.70 21.31 -20.63
CA LYS A 167 -4.61 22.32 -20.75
C LYS A 167 -3.22 21.70 -20.51
N GLN A 168 -3.12 20.79 -19.56
CA GLN A 168 -1.86 20.09 -19.24
C GLN A 168 -1.43 19.19 -20.40
N ALA A 169 -2.33 18.41 -20.96
CA ALA A 169 -2.05 17.50 -22.09
C ALA A 169 -1.68 18.28 -23.38
N GLU A 170 -2.36 19.38 -23.67
CA GLU A 170 -2.08 20.23 -24.85
C GLU A 170 -0.78 21.00 -24.74
N LYS A 171 -0.58 21.70 -23.60
CA LYS A 171 0.59 22.54 -23.43
C LYS A 171 1.83 21.74 -23.07
N GLY A 172 1.63 20.51 -22.63
CA GLY A 172 2.67 19.63 -22.08
C GLY A 172 3.07 20.01 -20.65
N VAL A 173 3.56 19.01 -19.95
CA VAL A 173 4.06 19.09 -18.58
C VAL A 173 5.54 18.69 -18.52
N LYS A 174 6.26 19.16 -17.52
CA LYS A 174 7.62 18.70 -17.30
C LYS A 174 7.61 17.28 -16.73
N VAL A 175 8.39 16.39 -17.31
CA VAL A 175 8.67 15.06 -16.78
C VAL A 175 9.43 15.24 -15.47
N ASN A 176 8.95 14.66 -14.40
CA ASN A 176 9.65 14.62 -13.12
C ASN A 176 10.61 13.43 -13.05
N TRP A 177 11.46 13.38 -12.02
CA TRP A 177 12.44 12.31 -11.85
C TRP A 177 11.81 10.92 -11.77
N SER A 178 10.66 10.79 -11.11
CA SER A 178 9.95 9.52 -10.95
C SER A 178 9.39 9.02 -12.29
N ALA A 179 8.73 9.88 -13.06
CA ALA A 179 8.24 9.54 -14.39
C ALA A 179 9.38 9.17 -15.35
N ALA A 180 10.50 9.92 -15.32
CA ALA A 180 11.68 9.61 -16.14
C ALA A 180 12.24 8.22 -15.84
N GLN A 181 12.35 7.87 -14.56
CA GLN A 181 12.79 6.54 -14.13
C GLN A 181 11.85 5.45 -14.65
N TYR A 182 10.55 5.57 -14.45
CA TYR A 182 9.57 4.57 -14.91
C TYR A 182 9.53 4.43 -16.43
N ILE A 183 9.72 5.53 -17.18
CA ILE A 183 9.79 5.47 -18.66
C ILE A 183 11.04 4.69 -19.09
N ASP A 184 12.18 4.94 -18.48
CA ASP A 184 13.44 4.24 -18.80
C ASP A 184 13.37 2.75 -18.47
N GLU A 185 12.94 2.40 -17.27
CA GLU A 185 12.78 1.01 -16.82
C GLU A 185 11.80 0.20 -17.68
N ASN A 186 10.79 0.87 -18.26
CA ASN A 186 9.77 0.24 -19.12
C ASN A 186 9.99 0.47 -20.62
N LYS A 187 11.17 0.94 -21.05
CA LYS A 187 11.50 1.24 -22.44
C LYS A 187 11.10 0.11 -23.39
N ALA A 188 11.48 -1.12 -23.07
CA ALA A 188 11.18 -2.29 -23.90
C ALA A 188 9.68 -2.53 -24.08
N LYS A 189 8.89 -2.41 -22.99
CA LYS A 189 7.43 -2.53 -23.00
C LYS A 189 6.79 -1.45 -23.88
N LEU A 190 7.22 -0.20 -23.74
CA LEU A 190 6.69 0.94 -24.46
C LEU A 190 7.00 0.90 -25.96
N LEU A 191 8.19 0.41 -26.34
CA LEU A 191 8.58 0.24 -27.75
C LEU A 191 7.72 -0.79 -28.49
N ASN A 192 7.07 -1.73 -27.79
CA ASN A 192 6.17 -2.71 -28.39
C ASN A 192 4.85 -2.09 -28.87
N ASN A 193 4.54 -0.85 -28.49
CA ASN A 193 3.36 -0.13 -28.93
C ASN A 193 3.76 1.20 -29.61
N PRO A 194 3.60 1.36 -30.92
CA PRO A 194 4.04 2.56 -31.65
C PRO A 194 3.43 3.87 -31.14
N ALA A 195 2.16 3.84 -30.63
CA ALA A 195 1.50 5.02 -30.07
C ALA A 195 2.17 5.43 -28.75
N ALA A 196 2.46 4.47 -27.87
CA ALA A 196 3.17 4.72 -26.61
C ALA A 196 4.62 5.17 -26.86
N ALA A 197 5.33 4.49 -27.77
CA ALA A 197 6.69 4.85 -28.15
C ALA A 197 6.80 6.29 -28.66
N LYS A 198 5.86 6.73 -29.49
CA LYS A 198 5.80 8.11 -30.00
C LYS A 198 5.72 9.16 -28.89
N VAL A 199 5.04 8.85 -27.80
CA VAL A 199 4.80 9.78 -26.67
C VAL A 199 5.94 9.75 -25.67
N PHE A 200 6.39 8.54 -25.25
CA PHE A 200 7.33 8.37 -24.13
C PHE A 200 8.78 8.15 -24.55
N ILE A 201 9.01 7.71 -25.81
CA ILE A 201 10.33 7.38 -26.35
C ILE A 201 10.52 8.06 -27.73
N PRO A 202 10.35 9.38 -27.82
CA PRO A 202 10.44 10.10 -29.07
C PRO A 202 11.85 9.97 -29.67
N GLY A 203 11.95 9.58 -30.94
CA GLY A 203 13.25 9.37 -31.60
C GLY A 203 14.03 8.16 -31.12
N GLY A 204 13.43 7.24 -30.33
CA GLY A 204 14.07 6.04 -29.80
C GLY A 204 14.71 6.21 -28.41
N GLU A 205 14.67 7.43 -27.84
CA GLU A 205 15.21 7.74 -26.51
C GLU A 205 14.10 8.02 -25.50
N PRO A 206 14.17 7.45 -24.28
CA PRO A 206 13.22 7.74 -23.20
C PRO A 206 13.22 9.23 -22.82
N LEU A 207 12.04 9.78 -22.54
CA LEU A 207 11.95 11.13 -21.95
C LEU A 207 12.67 11.16 -20.59
N LYS A 208 13.46 12.21 -20.37
CA LYS A 208 14.26 12.43 -19.17
C LYS A 208 13.62 13.47 -18.27
N GLU A 209 14.09 13.53 -17.02
CA GLU A 209 13.69 14.58 -16.09
C GLU A 209 13.93 15.98 -16.71
N GLY A 210 12.88 16.82 -16.65
CA GLY A 210 12.88 18.16 -17.22
C GLY A 210 12.41 18.24 -18.67
N ASP A 211 12.38 17.13 -19.39
CA ASP A 211 11.80 17.07 -20.74
C ASP A 211 10.30 17.43 -20.71
N LYS A 212 9.76 17.74 -21.88
CA LYS A 212 8.36 18.11 -22.00
C LYS A 212 7.52 16.94 -22.52
N LEU A 213 6.64 16.39 -21.69
CA LEU A 213 5.65 15.41 -22.09
C LEU A 213 4.43 16.13 -22.69
N ILE A 214 4.21 15.99 -23.99
CA ILE A 214 3.08 16.57 -24.73
C ILE A 214 2.20 15.44 -25.23
N GLN A 215 0.89 15.48 -24.94
CA GLN A 215 -0.06 14.41 -25.21
C GLN A 215 -1.28 14.92 -26.01
N PRO A 216 -1.12 15.29 -27.28
CA PRO A 216 -2.19 15.90 -28.08
C PRO A 216 -3.36 14.96 -28.30
N ASP A 217 -3.12 13.65 -28.46
CA ASP A 217 -4.18 12.65 -28.64
C ASP A 217 -5.02 12.50 -27.35
N LEU A 218 -4.39 12.51 -26.17
CA LEU A 218 -5.09 12.52 -24.89
C LEU A 218 -5.89 13.81 -24.68
N ALA A 219 -5.35 14.95 -25.08
CA ALA A 219 -6.08 16.22 -25.04
C ALA A 219 -7.33 16.20 -25.95
N LYS A 220 -7.23 15.60 -27.16
CA LYS A 220 -8.36 15.35 -28.05
C LYS A 220 -9.42 14.48 -27.36
N THR A 221 -9.00 13.38 -26.75
CA THR A 221 -9.88 12.48 -26.01
C THR A 221 -10.63 13.20 -24.89
N PHE A 222 -9.95 13.99 -24.08
CA PHE A 222 -10.58 14.78 -23.02
C PHE A 222 -11.56 15.84 -23.55
N LYS A 223 -11.29 16.43 -24.71
CA LYS A 223 -12.25 17.33 -25.38
C LYS A 223 -13.50 16.61 -25.86
N ILE A 224 -13.36 15.40 -26.36
CA ILE A 224 -14.52 14.56 -26.77
C ILE A 224 -15.33 14.22 -25.52
N ILE A 225 -14.70 13.74 -24.44
CA ILE A 225 -15.35 13.43 -23.16
C ILE A 225 -16.01 14.68 -22.56
N LYS A 226 -15.35 15.83 -22.61
CA LYS A 226 -15.95 17.10 -22.18
C LYS A 226 -17.27 17.41 -22.88
N LYS A 227 -17.36 17.08 -24.17
CA LYS A 227 -18.54 17.41 -25.00
C LYS A 227 -19.63 16.36 -24.92
N GLN A 228 -19.26 15.08 -24.86
CA GLN A 228 -20.18 13.93 -25.02
C GLN A 228 -20.39 13.15 -23.70
N GLY A 229 -19.64 13.50 -22.65
CA GLY A 229 -19.63 12.72 -21.42
C GLY A 229 -18.88 11.39 -21.53
N PRO A 230 -18.97 10.53 -20.52
CA PRO A 230 -18.36 9.20 -20.49
C PRO A 230 -18.83 8.26 -21.60
N ASP A 231 -20.01 8.47 -22.16
CA ASP A 231 -20.56 7.67 -23.27
C ASP A 231 -19.67 7.68 -24.52
N ALA A 232 -18.81 8.70 -24.68
CA ALA A 232 -17.77 8.71 -25.70
C ALA A 232 -16.84 7.49 -25.62
N LEU A 233 -16.56 7.00 -24.40
CA LEU A 233 -15.78 5.79 -24.15
C LEU A 233 -16.66 4.54 -24.16
N TYR A 234 -17.81 4.56 -23.48
CA TYR A 234 -18.57 3.33 -23.26
C TYR A 234 -19.50 2.95 -24.43
N SER A 235 -19.91 3.92 -25.24
CA SER A 235 -20.83 3.70 -26.39
C SER A 235 -20.37 4.35 -27.69
N GLY A 236 -19.28 5.15 -27.65
CA GLY A 236 -18.81 5.98 -28.75
C GLY A 236 -17.50 5.56 -29.39
N GLU A 237 -16.95 6.48 -30.15
CA GLU A 237 -15.76 6.29 -31.00
C GLU A 237 -14.50 5.91 -30.23
N ILE A 238 -14.34 6.40 -28.98
CA ILE A 238 -13.18 6.08 -28.13
C ILE A 238 -13.20 4.60 -27.75
N GLY A 239 -14.37 4.06 -27.39
CA GLY A 239 -14.55 2.65 -27.06
C GLY A 239 -14.36 1.73 -28.25
N GLU A 240 -14.80 2.12 -29.42
CA GLU A 240 -14.56 1.36 -30.65
C GLU A 240 -13.06 1.24 -30.96
N ALA A 241 -12.30 2.33 -30.82
CA ALA A 241 -10.86 2.34 -31.01
C ALA A 241 -10.13 1.49 -29.95
N LEU A 242 -10.56 1.56 -28.67
CA LEU A 242 -10.04 0.73 -27.59
C LEU A 242 -10.24 -0.76 -27.92
N VAL A 243 -11.44 -1.18 -28.21
CA VAL A 243 -11.77 -2.59 -28.52
C VAL A 243 -11.00 -3.09 -29.76
N LYS A 244 -10.84 -2.25 -30.77
CA LYS A 244 -10.04 -2.57 -31.96
C LYS A 244 -8.59 -2.85 -31.60
N GLU A 245 -7.97 -2.01 -30.76
CA GLU A 245 -6.57 -2.20 -30.34
C GLU A 245 -6.41 -3.41 -29.43
N VAL A 246 -7.33 -3.65 -28.48
CA VAL A 246 -7.36 -4.83 -27.61
C VAL A 246 -7.44 -6.12 -28.43
N LYS A 247 -8.35 -6.19 -29.42
CA LYS A 247 -8.48 -7.37 -30.31
C LYS A 247 -7.24 -7.61 -31.16
N LYS A 248 -6.60 -6.55 -31.66
CA LYS A 248 -5.34 -6.65 -32.39
C LYS A 248 -4.22 -7.31 -31.57
N ARG A 249 -4.32 -7.24 -30.22
CA ARG A 249 -3.38 -7.79 -29.24
C ARG A 249 -3.90 -9.05 -28.54
N GLU A 250 -4.69 -9.87 -29.23
CA GLU A 250 -5.24 -11.15 -28.74
C GLU A 250 -6.30 -11.00 -27.63
N GLY A 251 -6.80 -9.81 -27.35
CA GLY A 251 -7.85 -9.60 -26.36
C GLY A 251 -9.22 -9.99 -26.89
N VAL A 252 -10.14 -10.25 -25.94
CA VAL A 252 -11.49 -10.78 -26.23
C VAL A 252 -12.60 -9.78 -25.96
N MET A 253 -12.27 -8.58 -25.48
CA MET A 253 -13.21 -7.51 -25.17
C MET A 253 -14.01 -7.08 -26.40
N THR A 254 -15.26 -6.72 -26.19
CA THR A 254 -16.19 -6.21 -27.20
C THR A 254 -16.74 -4.85 -26.80
N THR A 255 -17.33 -4.12 -27.77
CA THR A 255 -18.04 -2.86 -27.46
C THR A 255 -19.26 -3.07 -26.56
N ASP A 256 -19.82 -4.28 -26.55
CA ASP A 256 -20.93 -4.65 -25.68
C ASP A 256 -20.47 -4.77 -24.21
N ASP A 257 -19.22 -5.19 -23.95
CA ASP A 257 -18.63 -5.21 -22.61
C ASP A 257 -18.51 -3.78 -22.05
N LEU A 258 -18.08 -2.82 -22.89
CA LEU A 258 -18.02 -1.40 -22.52
C LEU A 258 -19.42 -0.85 -22.19
N LYS A 259 -20.40 -1.10 -23.07
CA LYS A 259 -21.78 -0.61 -22.90
C LYS A 259 -22.47 -1.11 -21.65
N ARG A 260 -22.10 -2.31 -21.18
CA ARG A 260 -22.68 -2.95 -19.99
C ARG A 260 -21.93 -2.62 -18.70
N TYR A 261 -20.81 -1.93 -18.81
CA TYR A 261 -20.05 -1.59 -17.62
C TYR A 261 -20.82 -0.60 -16.73
N GLU A 262 -20.92 -0.92 -15.45
CA GLU A 262 -21.53 -0.09 -14.43
C GLU A 262 -20.58 0.02 -13.22
N ALA A 263 -20.37 1.24 -12.75
CA ALA A 263 -19.81 1.46 -11.42
C ALA A 263 -20.86 1.13 -10.36
N LYS A 264 -20.42 0.73 -9.16
CA LYS A 264 -21.33 0.34 -8.09
C LYS A 264 -21.08 1.17 -6.82
N GLU A 265 -22.15 1.60 -6.18
CA GLU A 265 -22.08 2.09 -4.81
C GLU A 265 -22.14 0.88 -3.87
N ARG A 266 -21.21 0.83 -2.88
CA ARG A 266 -21.12 -0.28 -1.91
C ARG A 266 -21.04 0.27 -0.49
N GLU A 267 -21.56 -0.49 0.48
CA GLU A 267 -21.34 -0.22 1.88
C GLU A 267 -19.89 -0.53 2.26
N PRO A 268 -19.16 0.41 2.89
CA PRO A 268 -17.80 0.19 3.35
C PRO A 268 -17.70 -0.86 4.46
N ILE A 269 -16.53 -1.48 4.59
CA ILE A 269 -16.22 -2.38 5.71
C ILE A 269 -15.77 -1.53 6.90
N ARG A 270 -16.18 -1.92 8.10
CA ARG A 270 -15.94 -1.21 9.36
C ARG A 270 -15.37 -2.13 10.43
N SER A 271 -14.39 -1.65 11.17
CA SER A 271 -13.86 -2.30 12.37
C SER A 271 -13.46 -1.26 13.42
N ASN A 272 -13.07 -1.71 14.60
CA ASN A 272 -12.54 -0.85 15.65
C ASN A 272 -11.06 -1.14 15.91
N TYR A 273 -10.28 -0.10 16.14
CA TYR A 273 -8.91 -0.18 16.56
C TYR A 273 -8.60 0.87 17.63
N ARG A 274 -8.26 0.44 18.85
CA ARG A 274 -7.95 1.35 19.97
C ARG A 274 -9.04 2.40 20.26
N GLY A 275 -10.29 2.05 20.02
CA GLY A 275 -11.43 2.98 20.18
C GLY A 275 -11.61 3.96 19.00
N PHE A 276 -10.90 3.75 17.91
CA PHE A 276 -11.14 4.43 16.64
C PHE A 276 -11.87 3.49 15.67
N GLU A 277 -12.83 4.02 14.94
CA GLU A 277 -13.47 3.26 13.87
C GLU A 277 -12.63 3.37 12.59
N VAL A 278 -12.26 2.24 11.99
CA VAL A 278 -11.56 2.15 10.72
C VAL A 278 -12.56 1.74 9.65
N VAL A 279 -12.73 2.58 8.64
CA VAL A 279 -13.69 2.39 7.55
C VAL A 279 -12.96 2.32 6.22
N GLY A 280 -13.07 1.19 5.55
CA GLY A 280 -12.32 0.93 4.32
C GLY A 280 -13.17 0.36 3.19
N ALA A 281 -12.59 0.28 2.00
CA ALA A 281 -13.25 -0.22 0.81
C ALA A 281 -13.72 -1.67 0.99
N ALA A 282 -14.96 -1.95 0.56
CA ALA A 282 -15.53 -3.29 0.52
C ALA A 282 -14.98 -4.11 -0.67
N SER A 283 -15.34 -5.40 -0.74
CA SER A 283 -15.05 -6.25 -1.88
C SER A 283 -15.51 -5.58 -3.21
N PRO A 284 -14.73 -5.73 -4.30
CA PRO A 284 -13.61 -6.64 -4.50
C PRO A 284 -12.26 -6.17 -3.93
N SER A 285 -12.24 -5.08 -3.12
CA SER A 285 -11.06 -4.80 -2.30
C SER A 285 -10.91 -5.88 -1.23
N SER A 286 -9.80 -6.58 -1.25
CA SER A 286 -9.35 -7.43 -0.15
C SER A 286 -8.50 -6.63 0.84
N GLY A 287 -7.95 -5.50 0.38
CA GLY A 287 -6.96 -4.78 1.12
C GLY A 287 -7.48 -4.18 2.42
N SER A 288 -8.62 -3.50 2.39
CA SER A 288 -9.15 -2.86 3.60
C SER A 288 -9.53 -3.87 4.70
N LEU A 289 -10.11 -5.01 4.33
CA LEU A 289 -10.42 -6.06 5.31
C LEU A 289 -9.13 -6.65 5.91
N THR A 290 -8.10 -6.87 5.08
CA THR A 290 -6.80 -7.36 5.56
C THR A 290 -6.09 -6.32 6.44
N VAL A 291 -6.18 -5.02 6.12
CA VAL A 291 -5.71 -3.93 7.01
C VAL A 291 -6.39 -4.01 8.37
N GLN A 292 -7.72 -4.16 8.38
CA GLN A 292 -8.50 -4.26 9.62
C GLN A 292 -8.12 -5.50 10.43
N GLN A 293 -7.94 -6.67 9.80
CA GLN A 293 -7.43 -7.88 10.48
C GLN A 293 -6.05 -7.67 11.10
N ILE A 294 -5.12 -7.04 10.38
CA ILE A 294 -3.78 -6.75 10.93
C ILE A 294 -3.90 -5.84 12.16
N LEU A 295 -4.70 -4.79 12.08
CA LEU A 295 -4.90 -3.87 13.19
C LEU A 295 -5.51 -4.59 14.41
N GLU A 296 -6.57 -5.39 14.22
CA GLU A 296 -7.20 -6.14 15.30
C GLU A 296 -6.27 -7.22 15.89
N LEU A 297 -5.46 -7.91 15.06
CA LEU A 297 -4.42 -8.81 15.56
C LEU A 297 -3.41 -8.06 16.45
N MET A 298 -2.99 -6.86 16.04
CA MET A 298 -2.05 -6.03 16.79
C MET A 298 -2.68 -5.36 18.02
N GLU A 299 -4.00 -5.23 18.09
CA GLU A 299 -4.69 -4.64 19.24
C GLU A 299 -4.47 -5.43 20.55
N GLY A 300 -4.18 -6.72 20.45
CA GLY A 300 -3.84 -7.57 21.61
C GLY A 300 -2.53 -7.23 22.30
N TYR A 301 -1.71 -6.36 21.73
CA TYR A 301 -0.37 -6.03 22.21
C TYR A 301 -0.24 -4.55 22.58
N ASP A 302 0.66 -4.21 23.50
CA ASP A 302 1.00 -2.82 23.83
C ASP A 302 2.02 -2.25 22.83
N VAL A 303 1.56 -1.99 21.61
CA VAL A 303 2.37 -1.49 20.48
C VAL A 303 3.17 -0.24 20.87
N LYS A 304 2.54 0.66 21.64
CA LYS A 304 3.18 1.89 22.12
C LYS A 304 4.40 1.59 23.00
N LYS A 305 4.29 0.62 23.91
CA LYS A 305 5.38 0.23 24.82
C LYS A 305 6.52 -0.48 24.08
N MET A 306 6.20 -1.27 23.08
CA MET A 306 7.22 -1.93 22.24
C MET A 306 8.12 -0.92 21.55
N GLY A 307 7.58 0.21 21.13
CA GLY A 307 8.29 1.26 20.40
C GLY A 307 8.33 1.03 18.90
N ILE A 308 8.32 2.12 18.16
CA ILE A 308 8.31 2.11 16.69
C ILE A 308 9.55 1.39 16.14
N ASN A 309 9.33 0.51 15.18
CA ASN A 309 10.39 -0.25 14.48
C ASN A 309 11.34 -1.03 15.42
N SER A 310 10.91 -1.32 16.66
CA SER A 310 11.65 -2.22 17.56
C SER A 310 11.59 -3.67 17.04
N PRO A 311 12.53 -4.54 17.44
CA PRO A 311 12.50 -5.96 17.08
C PRO A 311 11.22 -6.65 17.52
N GLU A 312 10.72 -6.33 18.73
CA GLU A 312 9.48 -6.90 19.25
C GLU A 312 8.28 -6.47 18.41
N TYR A 313 8.10 -5.18 18.15
CA TYR A 313 7.02 -4.66 17.33
C TYR A 313 7.01 -5.27 15.92
N LEU A 314 8.16 -5.26 15.24
CA LEU A 314 8.26 -5.77 13.87
C LEU A 314 8.06 -7.28 13.79
N HIS A 315 8.43 -8.05 14.85
CA HIS A 315 8.14 -9.47 14.91
C HIS A 315 6.63 -9.74 14.94
N TYR A 316 5.90 -9.13 15.89
CA TYR A 316 4.45 -9.32 15.99
C TYR A 316 3.71 -8.82 14.75
N LEU A 317 4.14 -7.68 14.18
CA LEU A 317 3.56 -7.14 12.96
C LEU A 317 3.76 -8.09 11.77
N THR A 318 4.95 -8.68 11.61
CA THR A 318 5.23 -9.65 10.54
C THR A 318 4.34 -10.89 10.68
N GLU A 319 4.22 -11.44 11.89
CA GLU A 319 3.36 -12.60 12.15
C GLU A 319 1.88 -12.28 11.93
N ALA A 320 1.42 -11.09 12.34
CA ALA A 320 0.05 -10.63 12.08
C ALA A 320 -0.23 -10.48 10.57
N MET A 321 0.74 -9.97 9.81
CA MET A 321 0.65 -9.92 8.35
C MET A 321 0.52 -11.33 7.76
N HIS A 322 1.35 -12.29 8.18
CA HIS A 322 1.28 -13.67 7.68
C HIS A 322 -0.12 -14.29 7.88
N LEU A 323 -0.71 -14.12 9.07
CA LEU A 323 -2.03 -14.63 9.38
C LEU A 323 -3.11 -13.99 8.51
N ALA A 324 -3.11 -12.66 8.41
CA ALA A 324 -4.10 -11.92 7.63
C ALA A 324 -3.96 -12.17 6.12
N PHE A 325 -2.74 -12.31 5.61
CA PHE A 325 -2.51 -12.63 4.19
C PHE A 325 -2.88 -14.07 3.83
N ALA A 326 -2.75 -15.04 4.77
CA ALA A 326 -3.24 -16.38 4.57
C ALA A 326 -4.77 -16.41 4.41
N ASP A 327 -5.48 -15.72 5.30
CA ASP A 327 -6.94 -15.59 5.22
C ASP A 327 -7.36 -14.82 3.94
N ARG A 328 -6.64 -13.75 3.58
CA ARG A 328 -6.85 -13.01 2.33
C ARG A 328 -6.78 -13.91 1.11
N ALA A 329 -5.77 -14.75 1.03
CA ALA A 329 -5.57 -15.63 -0.11
C ALA A 329 -6.71 -16.63 -0.27
N ALA A 330 -7.24 -17.14 0.84
CA ALA A 330 -8.29 -18.15 0.86
C ALA A 330 -9.69 -17.62 0.57
N TYR A 331 -10.03 -16.43 1.10
CA TYR A 331 -11.44 -16.00 1.19
C TYR A 331 -11.80 -14.75 0.39
N MET A 332 -10.83 -13.95 -0.06
CA MET A 332 -11.13 -12.65 -0.65
C MET A 332 -11.33 -12.73 -2.16
N ALA A 333 -12.51 -12.29 -2.63
CA ALA A 333 -12.90 -12.24 -4.02
C ALA A 333 -14.00 -11.17 -4.25
N ASP A 334 -14.50 -11.07 -5.48
CA ASP A 334 -15.70 -10.27 -5.80
C ASP A 334 -16.94 -10.90 -5.16
N GLU A 335 -17.55 -10.20 -4.21
CA GLU A 335 -18.71 -10.67 -3.45
C GLU A 335 -20.00 -10.82 -4.30
N ASP A 336 -20.02 -10.27 -5.51
CA ASP A 336 -21.11 -10.51 -6.45
C ASP A 336 -21.06 -11.94 -7.04
N PHE A 337 -19.92 -12.64 -6.91
CA PHE A 337 -19.67 -14.00 -7.44
C PHE A 337 -19.36 -15.02 -6.37
N TYR A 338 -18.85 -14.58 -5.22
CA TYR A 338 -18.41 -15.44 -4.13
C TYR A 338 -18.70 -14.79 -2.77
N GLU A 339 -19.37 -15.52 -1.88
CA GLU A 339 -19.65 -15.01 -0.54
C GLU A 339 -18.35 -14.91 0.29
N VAL A 340 -18.02 -13.70 0.74
CA VAL A 340 -16.85 -13.43 1.58
C VAL A 340 -17.27 -13.40 3.05
N PRO A 341 -16.65 -14.19 3.95
CA PRO A 341 -17.02 -14.26 5.36
C PRO A 341 -16.51 -13.03 6.14
N LYS A 342 -17.03 -11.85 5.80
CA LYS A 342 -16.53 -10.55 6.29
C LYS A 342 -16.69 -10.38 7.81
N LYS A 343 -17.80 -10.86 8.37
CA LYS A 343 -18.05 -10.79 9.81
C LYS A 343 -17.14 -11.76 10.55
N GLY A 344 -17.06 -13.00 10.07
CA GLY A 344 -16.22 -14.02 10.68
C GLY A 344 -14.74 -13.65 10.68
N LEU A 345 -14.24 -13.05 9.59
CA LEU A 345 -12.85 -12.59 9.49
C LEU A 345 -12.49 -11.45 10.45
N LEU A 346 -13.48 -10.68 10.92
CA LEU A 346 -13.33 -9.58 11.89
C LEU A 346 -13.99 -9.91 13.24
N ASP A 347 -14.43 -11.15 13.47
CA ASP A 347 -14.98 -11.56 14.74
C ASP A 347 -13.91 -11.57 15.84
N GLU A 348 -14.21 -11.01 16.99
CA GLU A 348 -13.27 -10.84 18.10
C GLU A 348 -12.68 -12.18 18.58
N GLU A 349 -13.52 -13.24 18.66
CA GLU A 349 -13.06 -14.56 19.09
C GLU A 349 -12.20 -15.21 17.99
N TYR A 350 -12.58 -15.08 16.72
CA TYR A 350 -11.73 -15.52 15.61
C TYR A 350 -10.35 -14.87 15.66
N ILE A 351 -10.30 -13.55 15.80
CA ILE A 351 -9.03 -12.80 15.89
C ILE A 351 -8.21 -13.25 17.11
N LYS A 352 -8.83 -13.53 18.24
CA LYS A 352 -8.15 -14.07 19.43
C LYS A 352 -7.55 -15.45 19.16
N GLU A 353 -8.29 -16.35 18.50
CA GLU A 353 -7.77 -17.66 18.13
C GLU A 353 -6.58 -17.55 17.16
N ARG A 354 -6.68 -16.70 16.15
CA ARG A 354 -5.58 -16.45 15.22
C ARG A 354 -4.35 -15.89 15.94
N ARG A 355 -4.53 -14.97 16.88
CA ARG A 355 -3.45 -14.35 17.65
C ARG A 355 -2.67 -15.36 18.51
N LYS A 356 -3.31 -16.42 19.02
CA LYS A 356 -2.63 -17.50 19.79
C LYS A 356 -1.58 -18.24 18.97
N LEU A 357 -1.64 -18.17 17.64
CA LEU A 357 -0.68 -18.81 16.76
C LEU A 357 0.66 -18.04 16.70
N ILE A 358 0.68 -16.79 17.14
CA ILE A 358 1.90 -15.97 17.14
C ILE A 358 2.80 -16.37 18.31
N ASN A 359 3.97 -16.92 17.99
CA ASN A 359 4.98 -17.25 18.97
C ASN A 359 5.89 -16.05 19.25
N PRO A 360 6.05 -15.58 20.49
CA PRO A 360 6.84 -14.38 20.80
C PRO A 360 8.34 -14.53 20.51
N ASN A 361 8.85 -15.76 20.46
CA ASN A 361 10.28 -16.06 20.39
C ASN A 361 10.77 -16.48 19.01
N ARG A 362 9.88 -16.94 18.13
CA ARG A 362 10.24 -17.44 16.80
C ARG A 362 9.15 -17.16 15.77
N SER A 363 9.54 -17.01 14.53
CA SER A 363 8.61 -16.92 13.41
C SER A 363 7.89 -18.25 13.15
N THR A 364 6.66 -18.17 12.68
CA THR A 364 5.82 -19.33 12.35
C THR A 364 6.11 -19.78 10.93
N ALA A 365 6.67 -20.98 10.77
CA ALA A 365 7.13 -21.49 9.47
C ALA A 365 6.00 -21.85 8.50
N GLU A 366 4.87 -22.34 9.02
CA GLU A 366 3.69 -22.67 8.23
C GLU A 366 2.48 -21.92 8.75
N VAL A 367 2.08 -20.87 8.02
CA VAL A 367 0.88 -20.12 8.32
C VAL A 367 -0.20 -20.52 7.32
N LYS A 368 -1.31 -21.05 7.85
CA LYS A 368 -2.49 -21.41 7.07
C LYS A 368 -3.64 -20.45 7.38
N GLU A 369 -4.59 -20.42 6.47
CA GLU A 369 -5.88 -19.77 6.71
C GLU A 369 -6.58 -20.37 7.93
N GLY A 370 -7.36 -19.55 8.63
CA GLY A 370 -8.26 -20.00 9.68
C GLY A 370 -9.61 -20.44 9.09
N ASP A 371 -10.57 -20.76 9.95
CA ASP A 371 -11.96 -21.01 9.53
C ASP A 371 -12.89 -19.88 10.05
N PRO A 372 -13.07 -18.80 9.29
CA PRO A 372 -13.94 -17.70 9.68
C PRO A 372 -15.44 -18.03 9.54
N TRP A 373 -15.81 -19.11 8.83
CA TRP A 373 -17.19 -19.47 8.60
C TRP A 373 -17.90 -19.89 9.87
N GLU A 374 -17.18 -20.51 10.81
CA GLU A 374 -17.71 -20.83 12.14
C GLU A 374 -18.24 -19.58 12.87
N TYR A 375 -17.58 -18.44 12.65
CA TYR A 375 -17.92 -17.13 13.25
C TYR A 375 -18.84 -16.27 12.36
N GLU A 376 -18.97 -16.60 11.07
CA GLU A 376 -19.92 -15.96 10.15
C GLU A 376 -21.37 -16.41 10.44
N GLY A 377 -21.54 -17.58 11.09
CA GLY A 377 -22.84 -18.18 11.37
C GLY A 377 -23.51 -18.81 10.14
N LYS A 378 -22.72 -19.23 9.17
CA LYS A 378 -23.13 -19.86 7.92
C LYS A 378 -22.19 -20.99 7.54
N GLU A 379 -22.69 -21.98 6.79
CA GLU A 379 -21.85 -22.99 6.19
C GLU A 379 -21.05 -22.42 5.02
N PRO A 380 -19.78 -22.89 4.82
CA PRO A 380 -18.94 -22.39 3.75
C PRO A 380 -19.55 -22.69 2.37
N SER A 381 -19.58 -21.70 1.51
CA SER A 381 -20.08 -21.85 0.14
C SER A 381 -19.10 -22.55 -0.79
N SER A 382 -17.81 -22.63 -0.42
CA SER A 382 -16.75 -23.37 -1.11
C SER A 382 -15.54 -23.59 -0.21
N MET A 383 -14.71 -24.58 -0.54
CA MET A 383 -13.42 -24.80 0.13
C MET A 383 -12.37 -23.82 -0.38
N PRO A 384 -11.53 -23.23 0.50
CA PRO A 384 -10.46 -22.34 0.08
C PRO A 384 -9.45 -23.06 -0.82
N THR A 385 -9.05 -22.41 -1.88
CA THR A 385 -7.96 -22.85 -2.74
C THR A 385 -6.82 -21.86 -2.63
N VAL A 386 -5.67 -22.29 -2.15
CA VAL A 386 -4.49 -21.45 -2.01
C VAL A 386 -3.96 -21.09 -3.40
N VAL A 387 -3.69 -19.83 -3.64
CA VAL A 387 -3.25 -19.33 -4.93
C VAL A 387 -2.00 -18.46 -4.82
N GLU A 388 -1.24 -18.46 -5.92
CA GLU A 388 0.02 -17.73 -6.05
C GLU A 388 -0.09 -16.25 -5.73
N ASN A 389 0.92 -15.71 -5.01
CA ASN A 389 1.13 -14.28 -4.87
C ASN A 389 1.48 -13.67 -6.23
N HIS A 390 0.79 -12.59 -6.59
CA HIS A 390 1.07 -11.83 -7.80
C HIS A 390 2.25 -10.89 -7.61
N PRO A 391 3.03 -10.62 -8.68
CA PRO A 391 4.04 -9.57 -8.67
C PRO A 391 3.41 -8.21 -8.36
N GLU A 392 4.23 -7.28 -7.95
CA GLU A 392 3.83 -5.96 -7.48
C GLU A 392 3.11 -5.15 -8.55
N GLY A 393 1.84 -4.81 -8.30
CA GLY A 393 1.12 -3.78 -9.01
C GLY A 393 1.61 -2.38 -8.65
N GLN A 394 1.38 -1.43 -9.53
CA GLN A 394 1.61 -0.01 -9.28
C GLN A 394 0.30 0.76 -9.42
N THR A 395 0.13 1.74 -8.59
CA THR A 395 -1.15 2.43 -8.37
C THR A 395 -0.83 3.89 -8.04
N THR A 396 -1.84 4.73 -7.89
CA THR A 396 -1.70 6.01 -7.23
C THR A 396 -2.83 6.24 -6.25
N HIS A 397 -2.58 7.07 -5.26
CA HIS A 397 -3.55 7.45 -4.25
C HIS A 397 -3.53 8.96 -4.02
N PHE A 398 -4.68 9.52 -3.67
CA PHE A 398 -4.79 10.89 -3.20
C PHE A 398 -5.95 11.05 -2.22
N SER A 399 -5.81 12.02 -1.31
CA SER A 399 -6.80 12.37 -0.31
C SER A 399 -7.15 13.86 -0.40
N VAL A 400 -8.42 14.17 -0.25
CA VAL A 400 -8.96 15.53 -0.35
C VAL A 400 -9.88 15.82 0.83
N MET A 401 -9.87 17.05 1.31
CA MET A 401 -10.89 17.57 2.21
C MET A 401 -11.27 19.01 1.82
N ASP A 402 -12.55 19.33 1.82
CA ASP A 402 -13.06 20.67 1.52
C ASP A 402 -13.38 21.47 2.79
N LYS A 403 -13.76 22.72 2.58
CA LYS A 403 -14.12 23.66 3.67
C LYS A 403 -15.44 23.32 4.39
N TRP A 404 -16.27 22.48 3.80
CA TRP A 404 -17.55 22.04 4.39
C TRP A 404 -17.40 20.78 5.24
N GLY A 405 -16.25 20.12 5.12
CA GLY A 405 -15.93 18.90 5.87
C GLY A 405 -16.18 17.62 5.09
N ASN A 406 -16.47 17.68 3.79
CA ASN A 406 -16.47 16.48 2.96
C ASN A 406 -15.05 15.99 2.75
N MET A 407 -14.87 14.67 2.72
CA MET A 407 -13.57 14.03 2.52
C MET A 407 -13.65 13.00 1.39
N VAL A 408 -12.55 12.86 0.66
CA VAL A 408 -12.37 11.81 -0.34
C VAL A 408 -11.04 11.12 -0.10
N SER A 409 -11.05 9.78 -0.10
CA SER A 409 -9.89 8.90 -0.15
C SER A 409 -10.00 8.08 -1.43
N TYR A 410 -9.10 8.28 -2.40
CA TYR A 410 -9.25 7.78 -3.75
C TYR A 410 -7.99 7.02 -4.19
N THR A 411 -8.15 5.72 -4.44
CA THR A 411 -7.09 4.88 -5.00
C THR A 411 -7.46 4.43 -6.41
N THR A 412 -6.56 4.62 -7.37
CA THR A 412 -6.80 4.39 -8.80
C THR A 412 -5.59 3.74 -9.47
N THR A 413 -5.82 2.92 -10.48
CA THR A 413 -4.78 2.06 -11.06
C THR A 413 -5.02 1.73 -12.53
N ILE A 414 -3.96 1.28 -13.19
CA ILE A 414 -3.96 0.48 -14.41
C ILE A 414 -3.18 -0.83 -14.21
N GLU A 415 -2.99 -1.26 -12.96
CA GLU A 415 -2.30 -2.41 -12.37
C GLU A 415 -0.77 -2.28 -12.44
N GLN A 416 -0.07 -2.65 -13.50
CA GLN A 416 1.39 -2.53 -13.62
C GLN A 416 1.79 -1.13 -14.12
N VAL A 417 3.07 -0.78 -13.94
CA VAL A 417 3.64 0.44 -14.54
C VAL A 417 3.38 0.45 -16.04
N PHE A 418 2.63 1.45 -16.54
CA PHE A 418 2.10 1.53 -17.91
C PHE A 418 1.11 0.41 -18.29
N GLY A 419 0.52 -0.29 -17.33
CA GLY A 419 -0.43 -1.36 -17.59
C GLY A 419 0.12 -2.43 -18.53
N THR A 420 -0.62 -2.75 -19.57
CA THR A 420 -0.16 -3.63 -20.66
C THR A 420 0.95 -3.03 -21.54
N GLY A 421 1.28 -1.75 -21.40
CA GLY A 421 2.08 -1.00 -22.38
C GLY A 421 1.32 -0.61 -23.65
N ILE A 422 0.04 -0.94 -23.76
CA ILE A 422 -0.81 -0.62 -24.90
C ILE A 422 -1.44 0.76 -24.69
N MET A 423 -1.14 1.70 -25.58
CA MET A 423 -1.82 2.98 -25.71
C MET A 423 -2.84 2.91 -26.84
N VAL A 424 -4.04 3.43 -26.65
CA VAL A 424 -5.05 3.50 -27.70
C VAL A 424 -4.61 4.55 -28.74
N PRO A 425 -4.34 4.13 -30.01
CA PRO A 425 -3.89 5.06 -31.06
C PRO A 425 -4.92 6.16 -31.30
N GLU A 426 -4.45 7.39 -31.56
CA GLU A 426 -5.25 8.61 -31.81
C GLU A 426 -6.03 9.14 -30.57
N TYR A 427 -6.07 8.35 -29.48
CA TYR A 427 -6.76 8.73 -28.23
C TYR A 427 -5.80 8.87 -27.03
N GLY A 428 -4.59 8.30 -27.07
CA GLY A 428 -3.46 8.64 -26.23
C GLY A 428 -3.55 8.25 -24.75
N PHE A 429 -4.41 7.33 -24.34
CA PHE A 429 -4.45 6.79 -22.97
C PHE A 429 -3.98 5.34 -22.92
N MET A 430 -3.35 4.98 -21.77
CA MET A 430 -2.83 3.64 -21.52
C MET A 430 -3.96 2.69 -21.09
N LEU A 431 -3.82 1.40 -21.44
CA LEU A 431 -4.75 0.34 -21.03
C LEU A 431 -4.20 -0.46 -19.87
N ASN A 432 -5.07 -0.75 -18.91
CA ASN A 432 -4.80 -1.58 -17.77
C ASN A 432 -4.41 -3.02 -18.15
N ASN A 433 -3.81 -3.74 -17.22
CA ASN A 433 -3.62 -5.19 -17.29
C ASN A 433 -4.27 -5.90 -16.09
N GLU A 434 -5.39 -5.39 -15.65
CA GLU A 434 -6.08 -5.75 -14.41
C GLU A 434 -6.57 -7.19 -14.36
N MET A 435 -6.79 -7.83 -15.53
CA MET A 435 -7.14 -9.25 -15.60
C MET A 435 -6.05 -10.14 -14.99
N THR A 436 -4.82 -9.64 -14.83
CA THR A 436 -3.73 -10.39 -14.19
C THR A 436 -3.84 -10.43 -12.67
N ASP A 437 -4.73 -9.67 -12.07
CA ASP A 437 -5.08 -9.76 -10.64
C ASP A 437 -6.03 -10.93 -10.32
N PHE A 438 -6.61 -11.55 -11.35
CA PHE A 438 -7.22 -12.88 -11.18
C PHE A 438 -6.15 -13.94 -11.01
N ASP A 439 -6.53 -15.02 -10.32
CA ASP A 439 -5.73 -16.21 -10.23
C ASP A 439 -5.57 -16.83 -11.62
N ALA A 440 -4.34 -17.04 -12.06
CA ALA A 440 -4.06 -17.62 -13.37
C ALA A 440 -4.42 -19.10 -13.46
N THR A 441 -4.46 -19.78 -12.31
CA THR A 441 -4.89 -21.19 -12.18
C THR A 441 -6.37 -21.24 -11.84
N PRO A 442 -7.19 -21.97 -12.60
CA PRO A 442 -8.61 -22.16 -12.30
C PRO A 442 -8.86 -22.91 -10.98
N GLY A 443 -10.02 -22.68 -10.36
CA GLY A 443 -10.51 -23.43 -9.19
C GLY A 443 -10.55 -22.61 -7.90
N GLY A 444 -9.90 -21.44 -7.83
CA GLY A 444 -9.93 -20.55 -6.67
C GLY A 444 -11.10 -19.55 -6.69
N VAL A 445 -11.36 -18.97 -5.53
CA VAL A 445 -12.41 -17.95 -5.36
C VAL A 445 -12.19 -16.72 -6.24
N ASN A 446 -10.95 -16.40 -6.55
CA ASN A 446 -10.55 -15.29 -7.41
C ASN A 446 -10.20 -15.74 -8.84
N GLN A 447 -10.74 -16.88 -9.33
CA GLN A 447 -10.55 -17.28 -10.72
C GLN A 447 -11.21 -16.32 -11.70
N VAL A 448 -10.74 -16.34 -12.95
CA VAL A 448 -11.33 -15.56 -14.05
C VAL A 448 -12.75 -16.03 -14.34
N GLU A 449 -13.72 -15.13 -14.28
CA GLU A 449 -15.12 -15.36 -14.67
C GLU A 449 -15.67 -14.14 -15.41
N ALA A 450 -16.58 -14.37 -16.39
CA ALA A 450 -17.17 -13.31 -17.19
C ALA A 450 -17.95 -12.31 -16.33
N GLY A 451 -17.65 -11.02 -16.46
CA GLY A 451 -18.30 -9.93 -15.72
C GLY A 451 -17.78 -9.73 -14.29
N LYS A 452 -16.95 -10.63 -13.76
CA LYS A 452 -16.35 -10.56 -12.42
C LYS A 452 -15.29 -9.49 -12.36
N ARG A 453 -15.13 -8.88 -11.19
CA ARG A 453 -14.03 -7.98 -10.86
C ARG A 453 -12.88 -8.74 -10.22
N PRO A 454 -11.63 -8.52 -10.64
CA PRO A 454 -10.48 -9.14 -9.97
C PRO A 454 -10.29 -8.58 -8.57
N ARG A 455 -9.84 -9.45 -7.64
CA ARG A 455 -9.44 -9.04 -6.29
C ARG A 455 -8.43 -7.89 -6.35
N SER A 456 -8.58 -6.91 -5.46
CA SER A 456 -7.70 -5.75 -5.37
C SER A 456 -7.08 -5.62 -3.97
N SER A 457 -5.87 -5.06 -3.90
CA SER A 457 -5.25 -4.63 -2.62
C SER A 457 -5.46 -3.14 -2.33
N MET A 458 -6.08 -2.38 -3.22
CA MET A 458 -6.34 -0.95 -3.01
C MET A 458 -7.20 -0.74 -1.77
N SER A 459 -6.73 0.08 -0.83
CA SER A 459 -7.31 0.27 0.50
C SER A 459 -7.49 1.75 0.83
N PRO A 460 -8.30 2.51 0.06
CA PRO A 460 -8.67 3.84 0.51
C PRO A 460 -9.44 3.71 1.82
N THR A 461 -9.05 4.50 2.81
CA THR A 461 -9.49 4.33 4.21
C THR A 461 -9.83 5.65 4.85
N PHE A 462 -10.85 5.66 5.72
CA PHE A 462 -11.10 6.69 6.72
C PHE A 462 -10.87 6.13 8.13
N VAL A 463 -10.37 6.97 9.03
CA VAL A 463 -10.34 6.69 10.46
C VAL A 463 -11.19 7.73 11.17
N LEU A 464 -12.10 7.25 12.02
CA LEU A 464 -13.04 8.06 12.76
C LEU A 464 -12.72 8.06 14.25
N LYS A 465 -12.94 9.21 14.88
CA LYS A 465 -12.95 9.35 16.33
C LYS A 465 -14.31 9.88 16.76
N ASP A 466 -14.94 9.21 17.71
CA ASP A 466 -16.26 9.59 18.21
C ASP A 466 -17.30 9.75 17.07
N GLY A 467 -17.27 8.82 16.10
CA GLY A 467 -18.13 8.79 14.92
C GLY A 467 -17.84 9.85 13.84
N LYS A 468 -16.73 10.60 13.97
CA LYS A 468 -16.35 11.66 13.02
C LYS A 468 -15.03 11.32 12.31
N PRO A 469 -14.99 11.30 10.97
CA PRO A 469 -13.75 11.03 10.24
C PRO A 469 -12.75 12.17 10.44
N PHE A 470 -11.58 11.83 10.95
CA PHE A 470 -10.48 12.78 11.13
C PHE A 470 -9.27 12.51 10.24
N LEU A 471 -9.16 11.29 9.69
CA LEU A 471 -8.04 10.90 8.84
C LEU A 471 -8.59 10.21 7.59
N ALA A 472 -8.15 10.67 6.42
CA ALA A 472 -8.32 9.98 5.15
C ALA A 472 -6.94 9.63 4.61
N LEU A 473 -6.71 8.38 4.22
CA LEU A 473 -5.42 7.90 3.72
C LEU A 473 -5.57 6.73 2.77
N GLY A 474 -4.49 6.44 2.07
CA GLY A 474 -4.29 5.25 1.25
C GLY A 474 -2.92 5.28 0.59
N SER A 475 -2.61 4.24 -0.18
CA SER A 475 -1.30 4.04 -0.78
C SER A 475 -1.41 3.31 -2.11
N PRO A 476 -0.48 3.49 -3.06
CA PRO A 476 -0.16 2.52 -4.10
C PRO A 476 0.79 1.44 -3.61
N GLY A 477 1.04 0.41 -4.46
CA GLY A 477 2.10 -0.58 -4.24
C GLY A 477 1.64 -2.04 -4.30
N GLY A 478 0.53 -2.36 -4.99
CA GLY A 478 0.01 -3.72 -5.02
C GLY A 478 -0.29 -4.24 -3.60
N ALA A 479 0.18 -5.43 -3.25
CA ALA A 479 -0.05 -6.01 -1.93
C ALA A 479 0.60 -5.20 -0.78
N THR A 480 1.65 -4.42 -1.05
CA THR A 480 2.29 -3.56 -0.03
C THR A 480 1.42 -2.38 0.43
N ILE A 481 0.33 -2.08 -0.29
CA ILE A 481 -0.69 -1.10 0.13
C ILE A 481 -1.18 -1.41 1.54
N ILE A 482 -1.43 -2.70 1.80
CA ILE A 482 -1.98 -3.19 3.07
C ILE A 482 -1.04 -2.84 4.24
N ALA A 483 0.25 -3.15 4.09
CA ALA A 483 1.27 -2.80 5.08
C ALA A 483 1.37 -1.28 5.28
N SER A 484 1.45 -0.52 4.18
CA SER A 484 1.59 0.93 4.23
C SER A 484 0.44 1.62 4.96
N VAL A 485 -0.80 1.18 4.72
CA VAL A 485 -1.98 1.74 5.37
C VAL A 485 -2.05 1.34 6.84
N SER A 486 -1.88 0.05 7.17
CA SER A 486 -1.94 -0.42 8.56
C SER A 486 -0.82 0.19 9.44
N GLU A 487 0.42 0.22 8.95
CA GLU A 487 1.54 0.83 9.69
C GLU A 487 1.38 2.34 9.87
N THR A 488 0.87 3.06 8.85
CA THR A 488 0.59 4.49 9.01
C THR A 488 -0.49 4.75 10.07
N ILE A 489 -1.54 3.92 10.11
CA ILE A 489 -2.60 4.03 11.14
C ILE A 489 -2.02 3.76 12.53
N MET A 490 -1.21 2.70 12.72
CA MET A 490 -0.56 2.40 13.99
C MET A 490 0.42 3.50 14.40
N ASN A 491 1.19 4.05 13.47
CA ASN A 491 2.11 5.15 13.74
C ASN A 491 1.38 6.39 14.25
N VAL A 492 0.20 6.68 13.72
CA VAL A 492 -0.64 7.81 14.17
C VAL A 492 -1.29 7.50 15.51
N ILE A 493 -1.91 6.33 15.68
CA ILE A 493 -2.74 6.00 16.85
C ILE A 493 -1.90 5.54 18.04
N ASP A 494 -1.04 4.55 17.86
CA ASP A 494 -0.27 3.95 18.96
C ASP A 494 0.97 4.78 19.30
N HIS A 495 1.74 5.18 18.29
CA HIS A 495 2.96 5.93 18.50
C HIS A 495 2.74 7.44 18.60
N GLY A 496 1.54 7.93 18.25
CA GLY A 496 1.18 9.34 18.37
C GLY A 496 1.96 10.27 17.43
N LEU A 497 2.48 9.74 16.32
CA LEU A 497 3.27 10.53 15.37
C LEU A 497 2.39 11.50 14.58
N PRO A 498 2.87 12.71 14.29
CA PRO A 498 2.29 13.59 13.29
C PRO A 498 2.19 12.86 11.94
N ILE A 499 1.14 13.15 11.15
CA ILE A 499 0.85 12.41 9.92
C ILE A 499 2.03 12.37 8.93
N GLN A 500 2.79 13.45 8.80
CA GLN A 500 3.95 13.48 7.91
C GLN A 500 5.07 12.56 8.41
N GLU A 501 5.32 12.52 9.72
CA GLU A 501 6.31 11.63 10.34
C GLU A 501 5.85 10.18 10.28
N ALA A 502 4.56 9.94 10.54
CA ALA A 502 3.95 8.61 10.44
C ALA A 502 4.11 8.00 9.04
N ILE A 503 3.94 8.81 7.99
CA ILE A 503 4.12 8.39 6.59
C ILE A 503 5.59 8.13 6.25
N LEU A 504 6.51 8.92 6.78
CA LEU A 504 7.95 8.80 6.47
C LEU A 504 8.68 7.78 7.35
N SER A 505 8.02 7.21 8.34
CA SER A 505 8.58 6.12 9.14
C SER A 505 8.85 4.90 8.26
N PRO A 506 10.03 4.27 8.37
CA PRO A 506 10.37 3.08 7.62
C PRO A 506 9.36 1.95 7.85
N ARG A 507 8.95 1.29 6.79
CA ARG A 507 7.94 0.22 6.78
C ARG A 507 8.57 -1.13 6.48
N ILE A 508 7.83 -2.18 6.83
CA ILE A 508 8.09 -3.56 6.42
C ILE A 508 6.88 -4.13 5.68
N TYR A 509 7.10 -5.20 4.93
CA TYR A 509 6.03 -5.97 4.31
C TYR A 509 6.41 -7.45 4.25
N SER A 510 5.47 -8.31 4.64
CA SER A 510 5.61 -9.75 4.48
C SER A 510 4.23 -10.39 4.30
N ALA A 511 4.00 -11.01 3.14
CA ALA A 511 2.77 -11.74 2.88
C ALA A 511 2.83 -13.19 3.37
N ASN A 512 4.02 -13.76 3.45
CA ASN A 512 4.23 -15.16 3.84
C ASN A 512 5.69 -15.39 4.30
N TYR A 513 5.81 -16.32 5.25
CA TYR A 513 7.10 -16.79 5.74
C TYR A 513 8.01 -17.29 4.60
N PRO A 514 9.32 -17.08 4.69
CA PRO A 514 10.02 -16.35 5.75
C PRO A 514 10.41 -14.91 5.39
N THR A 515 10.09 -14.45 4.17
CA THR A 515 10.69 -13.26 3.55
C THR A 515 10.03 -11.97 4.00
N VAL A 516 10.84 -11.02 4.48
CA VAL A 516 10.42 -9.69 4.87
C VAL A 516 11.06 -8.66 3.95
N ARG A 517 10.24 -7.87 3.25
CA ARG A 517 10.65 -6.66 2.58
C ARG A 517 10.75 -5.52 3.59
N TRP A 518 11.68 -4.59 3.37
CA TRP A 518 11.98 -3.53 4.31
C TRP A 518 12.43 -2.25 3.61
N GLU A 519 12.15 -1.11 4.25
CA GLU A 519 12.59 0.21 3.80
C GLU A 519 13.90 0.64 4.46
N PRO A 520 14.69 1.55 3.81
CA PRO A 520 15.85 2.18 4.45
C PRO A 520 15.44 2.88 5.74
N GLY A 521 16.22 2.68 6.80
CA GLY A 521 15.94 3.25 8.13
C GLY A 521 15.65 2.20 9.20
N ILE A 522 15.29 0.96 8.83
CA ILE A 522 15.25 -0.15 9.78
C ILE A 522 16.70 -0.45 10.23
N GLU A 523 16.92 -0.39 11.53
CA GLU A 523 18.26 -0.56 12.09
C GLU A 523 18.82 -1.97 11.86
N GLN A 524 20.12 -2.06 11.65
CA GLN A 524 20.78 -3.35 11.43
C GLN A 524 20.60 -4.31 12.61
N ASN A 525 20.69 -3.81 13.86
CA ASN A 525 20.50 -4.65 15.05
C ASN A 525 19.09 -5.23 15.09
N THR A 526 18.08 -4.42 14.80
CA THR A 526 16.68 -4.88 14.68
C THR A 526 16.56 -6.04 13.69
N LYS A 527 17.15 -5.92 12.51
CA LYS A 527 17.13 -7.01 11.51
C LYS A 527 17.83 -8.26 12.01
N LEU A 528 18.95 -8.14 12.70
CA LEU A 528 19.69 -9.28 13.26
C LEU A 528 18.88 -10.01 14.35
N GLU A 529 18.22 -9.27 15.24
CA GLU A 529 17.35 -9.87 16.26
C GLU A 529 16.15 -10.59 15.65
N LEU A 530 15.58 -10.05 14.58
CA LEU A 530 14.48 -10.69 13.85
C LEU A 530 14.95 -11.92 13.05
N MET A 531 16.17 -11.90 12.51
CA MET A 531 16.78 -13.09 11.90
C MET A 531 17.02 -14.19 12.93
N ALA A 532 17.39 -13.85 14.16
CA ALA A 532 17.50 -14.80 15.24
C ALA A 532 16.18 -15.49 15.61
N LYS A 533 15.05 -14.81 15.33
CA LYS A 533 13.71 -15.37 15.45
C LYS A 533 13.25 -16.15 14.19
N GLY A 534 14.05 -16.20 13.13
CA GLY A 534 13.76 -16.97 11.91
C GLY A 534 13.20 -16.14 10.74
N HIS A 535 13.07 -14.82 10.86
CA HIS A 535 12.68 -13.98 9.72
C HIS A 535 13.83 -13.79 8.75
N VAL A 536 13.51 -13.69 7.45
CA VAL A 536 14.48 -13.54 6.37
C VAL A 536 14.25 -12.22 5.65
N TYR A 537 15.18 -11.31 5.75
CA TYR A 537 15.09 -10.03 5.05
C TYR A 537 15.51 -10.15 3.59
N GLU A 538 14.78 -9.48 2.69
CA GLU A 538 15.23 -9.28 1.32
C GLU A 538 16.63 -8.64 1.33
N GLU A 539 17.47 -9.05 0.38
CA GLU A 539 18.87 -8.60 0.30
C GLU A 539 18.99 -7.08 0.20
N LYS A 540 18.11 -6.47 -0.58
CA LYS A 540 18.08 -5.02 -0.81
C LYS A 540 16.82 -4.41 -0.22
N PRO A 541 16.93 -3.22 0.39
CA PRO A 541 15.73 -2.48 0.78
C PRO A 541 14.94 -2.04 -0.45
N GLN A 542 13.63 -1.92 -0.29
CA GLN A 542 12.73 -1.44 -1.33
C GLN A 542 11.73 -0.47 -0.72
N HIS A 543 11.20 0.45 -1.51
CA HIS A 543 10.12 1.31 -1.06
C HIS A 543 8.81 0.50 -0.95
N ILE A 544 8.07 0.76 0.13
CA ILE A 544 6.81 0.08 0.47
C ILE A 544 5.70 1.12 0.43
N GLY A 545 4.97 1.15 -0.69
CA GLY A 545 3.89 2.10 -0.91
C GLY A 545 4.34 3.54 -1.21
N ASN A 546 3.36 4.44 -1.22
CA ASN A 546 3.50 5.89 -1.39
C ASN A 546 2.27 6.58 -0.79
N VAL A 547 2.22 6.68 0.54
CA VAL A 547 1.03 7.11 1.28
C VAL A 547 0.73 8.59 1.05
N GLN A 548 -0.56 8.91 0.84
CA GLN A 548 -1.08 10.27 0.81
C GLN A 548 -2.22 10.36 1.83
N ALA A 549 -2.20 11.38 2.67
CA ALA A 549 -3.19 11.50 3.73
C ALA A 549 -3.57 12.96 4.04
N VAL A 550 -4.80 13.14 4.52
CA VAL A 550 -5.28 14.41 5.10
C VAL A 550 -5.87 14.15 6.49
N VAL A 551 -5.61 15.05 7.42
CA VAL A 551 -6.07 15.00 8.81
C VAL A 551 -6.88 16.23 9.13
N PHE A 552 -8.01 16.07 9.84
CA PHE A 552 -8.83 17.16 10.35
C PHE A 552 -8.72 17.27 11.86
N ASP A 553 -8.31 18.41 12.34
CA ASP A 553 -8.26 18.72 13.77
C ASP A 553 -9.55 19.43 14.19
N TYR A 554 -10.41 18.70 14.88
CA TYR A 554 -11.70 19.20 15.39
C TYR A 554 -11.56 20.30 16.46
N GLU A 555 -10.41 20.36 17.16
CA GLU A 555 -10.17 21.39 18.19
C GLU A 555 -9.95 22.75 17.54
N THR A 556 -9.17 22.81 16.48
CA THR A 556 -8.79 24.05 15.81
C THR A 556 -9.62 24.32 14.56
N GLY A 557 -10.36 23.34 14.06
CA GLY A 557 -11.06 23.37 12.77
C GLY A 557 -10.08 23.46 11.59
N LYS A 558 -8.85 22.97 11.75
CA LYS A 558 -7.82 23.01 10.71
C LYS A 558 -7.60 21.64 10.09
N MET A 559 -7.22 21.67 8.82
CA MET A 559 -6.83 20.54 8.02
C MET A 559 -5.31 20.51 7.86
N TYR A 560 -4.72 19.35 7.99
CA TYR A 560 -3.31 19.06 7.79
C TYR A 560 -3.18 17.92 6.79
N GLY A 561 -2.02 17.75 6.18
CA GLY A 561 -1.77 16.63 5.28
C GLY A 561 -0.36 16.11 5.42
N GLY A 562 -0.18 14.88 4.98
CA GLY A 562 1.10 14.23 4.82
C GLY A 562 1.20 13.59 3.44
N ALA A 563 2.40 13.58 2.87
CA ALA A 563 2.68 13.00 1.58
C ALA A 563 4.01 12.26 1.59
N ASP A 564 4.02 11.07 1.02
CA ASP A 564 5.21 10.23 0.90
C ASP A 564 6.22 10.87 -0.06
N ASN A 565 7.50 10.57 0.14
CA ASN A 565 8.62 11.14 -0.62
C ASN A 565 9.23 10.16 -1.64
N THR A 566 8.69 8.98 -1.79
CA THR A 566 9.11 7.98 -2.78
C THR A 566 8.70 8.34 -4.21
N ARG A 567 7.81 9.33 -4.35
CA ARG A 567 7.49 10.10 -5.57
C ARG A 567 7.51 11.59 -5.22
N GLU A 568 6.96 12.46 -6.05
CA GLU A 568 6.84 13.90 -5.73
C GLU A 568 5.59 14.23 -4.88
N GLY A 569 5.33 13.44 -3.82
CA GLY A 569 4.19 13.67 -2.94
C GLY A 569 4.06 15.12 -2.47
N THR A 570 2.85 15.66 -2.57
CA THR A 570 2.61 17.10 -2.39
C THR A 570 1.30 17.32 -1.65
N VAL A 571 1.35 18.12 -0.60
CA VAL A 571 0.19 18.61 0.13
C VAL A 571 -0.03 20.08 -0.19
N LEU A 572 -1.23 20.47 -0.62
CA LEU A 572 -1.59 21.84 -0.92
C LEU A 572 -2.88 22.26 -0.21
N GLY A 573 -2.81 23.30 0.62
CA GLY A 573 -4.00 23.99 1.17
C GLY A 573 -4.46 25.13 0.25
N VAL A 574 -5.75 25.50 0.30
CA VAL A 574 -6.32 26.56 -0.55
C VAL A 574 -5.73 27.93 -0.25
N ASP A 575 -5.46 28.25 1.01
CA ASP A 575 -5.04 29.57 1.46
C ASP A 575 -3.64 29.62 2.03
N LYS A 576 -2.97 28.52 2.21
CA LYS A 576 -1.62 28.49 2.80
C LYS A 576 -0.83 27.24 2.41
N GLY A 577 0.43 27.50 2.30
CA GLY A 577 1.63 26.75 2.55
C GLY A 577 1.61 25.27 2.30
N TYR A 578 2.74 24.76 2.02
CA TYR A 578 2.84 23.53 1.27
C TYR A 578 3.96 22.69 1.81
N TYR A 579 3.66 21.43 2.04
CA TYR A 579 4.67 20.41 2.07
C TYR A 579 4.87 19.94 0.63
N LYS A 580 6.08 20.11 0.13
CA LYS A 580 6.56 19.39 -1.04
C LYS A 580 7.58 18.40 -0.53
N SER A 581 7.35 17.10 -0.75
CA SER A 581 8.28 16.08 -0.30
C SER A 581 9.66 16.31 -0.92
N LYS A 582 10.71 16.21 -0.11
CA LYS A 582 12.05 16.07 -0.64
C LYS A 582 12.16 14.65 -1.20
N LYS A 583 12.83 14.50 -2.36
CA LYS A 583 13.14 13.18 -2.93
C LYS A 583 13.65 12.26 -1.81
N ALA A 584 13.10 11.05 -1.72
CA ALA A 584 13.60 10.04 -0.80
C ALA A 584 15.10 9.85 -1.04
N PRO A 585 15.90 9.59 0.01
CA PRO A 585 17.30 9.23 -0.17
C PRO A 585 17.39 8.08 -1.17
N GLU A 586 18.29 8.19 -2.15
CA GLU A 586 18.56 7.07 -3.04
C GLU A 586 18.97 5.87 -2.21
N ILE A 587 18.35 4.72 -2.49
CA ILE A 587 18.79 3.44 -1.95
C ILE A 587 20.19 3.21 -2.53
N LYS A 588 21.21 3.59 -1.79
CA LYS A 588 22.59 3.36 -2.20
C LYS A 588 22.85 1.87 -2.09
N GLU A 589 23.20 1.25 -3.21
CA GLU A 589 23.80 -0.08 -3.16
C GLU A 589 25.05 0.00 -2.28
N GLU A 590 25.03 -0.70 -1.14
CA GLU A 590 26.24 -0.90 -0.36
C GLU A 590 27.22 -1.69 -1.24
N LYS A 591 28.49 -1.26 -1.26
CA LYS A 591 29.51 -2.03 -1.97
C LYS A 591 29.50 -3.44 -1.41
N PRO A 592 29.46 -4.48 -2.26
CA PRO A 592 29.51 -5.85 -1.78
C PRO A 592 30.75 -6.04 -0.89
N GLY A 593 30.59 -6.79 0.20
CA GLY A 593 31.70 -7.18 1.05
C GLY A 593 32.70 -8.06 0.30
N PRO A 594 33.87 -8.29 0.88
CA PRO A 594 34.91 -9.14 0.28
C PRO A 594 34.49 -10.61 0.16
N PHE A 595 33.40 -11.00 0.77
CA PHE A 595 32.75 -12.32 0.65
C PHE A 595 31.26 -12.20 1.02
N THR A 596 30.47 -13.22 0.66
CA THR A 596 29.07 -13.33 1.08
C THR A 596 28.99 -14.31 2.27
N LEU A 597 28.26 -13.94 3.32
CA LEU A 597 27.91 -14.83 4.43
C LEU A 597 26.44 -15.23 4.27
N LYS A 598 26.17 -16.54 4.33
CA LYS A 598 24.80 -17.08 4.35
C LYS A 598 24.59 -17.89 5.63
N VAL A 599 23.47 -17.72 6.27
CA VAL A 599 23.01 -18.51 7.42
C VAL A 599 21.80 -19.32 6.97
N ASN A 600 21.87 -20.65 7.03
CA ASN A 600 20.84 -21.55 6.51
C ASN A 600 20.40 -21.18 5.07
N GLY A 601 21.38 -20.90 4.20
CA GLY A 601 21.14 -20.51 2.80
C GLY A 601 20.80 -19.04 2.57
N VAL A 602 20.52 -18.26 3.61
CA VAL A 602 20.08 -16.87 3.53
C VAL A 602 21.25 -15.90 3.67
N PRO A 603 21.38 -14.89 2.79
CA PRO A 603 22.39 -13.85 2.94
C PRO A 603 22.27 -13.12 4.26
N PHE A 604 23.37 -13.01 4.98
CA PHE A 604 23.44 -12.30 6.25
C PHE A 604 23.74 -10.81 6.03
N PRO A 605 23.03 -9.87 6.67
CA PRO A 605 23.10 -8.44 6.38
C PRO A 605 24.35 -7.78 6.96
N TYR A 606 25.52 -8.06 6.36
CA TYR A 606 26.77 -7.40 6.70
C TYR A 606 27.14 -6.35 5.66
N THR A 607 27.74 -5.25 6.17
CA THR A 607 28.35 -4.24 5.31
C THR A 607 29.81 -4.57 5.01
N ALA A 608 30.36 -4.06 3.92
CA ALA A 608 31.76 -4.25 3.54
C ALA A 608 32.75 -3.84 4.64
N LYS A 609 32.38 -2.89 5.53
CA LYS A 609 33.19 -2.44 6.67
C LYS A 609 33.30 -3.45 7.80
N GLN A 610 32.35 -4.37 7.88
CA GLN A 610 32.22 -5.37 8.92
C GLN A 610 32.83 -6.73 8.53
N MET A 611 33.37 -6.82 7.33
CA MET A 611 33.91 -8.04 6.72
C MET A 611 35.34 -7.82 6.24
N LYS A 612 36.21 -8.82 6.41
CA LYS A 612 37.60 -8.80 5.93
C LYS A 612 38.03 -10.20 5.51
N ILE A 613 38.95 -10.26 4.54
CA ILE A 613 39.74 -11.47 4.27
C ILE A 613 41.16 -11.21 4.77
N ILE A 614 41.66 -12.07 5.64
CA ILE A 614 43.01 -12.04 6.20
C ILE A 614 43.61 -13.41 5.96
N ASP A 615 44.77 -13.46 5.27
CA ASP A 615 45.47 -14.71 4.91
C ASP A 615 44.53 -15.75 4.29
N GLY A 616 43.70 -15.33 3.31
CA GLY A 616 42.73 -16.17 2.60
C GLY A 616 41.52 -16.64 3.43
N LYS A 617 41.37 -16.20 4.69
CA LYS A 617 40.27 -16.60 5.58
C LYS A 617 39.30 -15.46 5.81
N PRO A 618 37.97 -15.77 5.86
CA PRO A 618 36.95 -14.76 6.15
C PRO A 618 36.89 -14.39 7.64
N TYR A 619 36.88 -13.10 7.92
CA TYR A 619 36.73 -12.49 9.23
C TYR A 619 35.54 -11.55 9.23
N ILE A 620 34.81 -11.52 10.34
CA ILE A 620 33.63 -10.69 10.48
C ILE A 620 33.57 -10.08 11.89
N GLN A 621 32.91 -8.95 12.02
CA GLN A 621 32.73 -8.27 13.28
C GLN A 621 31.88 -9.12 14.23
N SER A 622 32.45 -9.52 15.35
CA SER A 622 31.93 -10.63 16.19
C SER A 622 30.60 -10.37 16.86
N ASP A 623 30.40 -9.15 17.37
CA ASP A 623 29.18 -8.76 18.10
C ASP A 623 27.92 -8.91 17.22
N LYS A 624 28.03 -8.54 15.97
CA LYS A 624 26.92 -8.60 15.01
C LYS A 624 26.56 -10.03 14.58
N LEU A 625 27.59 -10.88 14.39
CA LEU A 625 27.36 -12.27 14.04
C LEU A 625 26.64 -13.03 15.16
N LEU A 626 27.13 -12.89 16.38
CA LEU A 626 26.57 -13.58 17.54
C LEU A 626 25.12 -13.14 17.82
N LEU A 627 24.85 -11.84 17.65
CA LEU A 627 23.49 -11.30 17.76
C LEU A 627 22.54 -11.96 16.74
N GLY A 628 22.93 -11.96 15.46
CA GLY A 628 22.11 -12.53 14.40
C GLY A 628 22.00 -14.06 14.40
N LEU A 629 22.86 -14.75 15.14
CA LEU A 629 22.77 -16.21 15.37
C LEU A 629 22.01 -16.56 16.65
N GLY A 630 21.44 -15.57 17.36
CA GLY A 630 20.68 -15.80 18.58
C GLY A 630 21.54 -16.19 19.81
N VAL A 631 22.86 -16.00 19.74
CA VAL A 631 23.81 -16.45 20.78
C VAL A 631 24.01 -15.39 21.92
N ILE A 632 23.11 -14.44 22.03
CA ILE A 632 23.21 -13.38 23.07
C ILE A 632 22.76 -13.94 24.39
N GLY A 633 23.69 -13.83 25.38
CA GLY A 633 23.41 -14.15 26.79
C GLY A 633 23.87 -15.52 27.27
N THR A 634 24.47 -16.37 26.45
CA THR A 634 24.98 -17.66 26.89
C THR A 634 26.21 -17.51 27.82
N LYS A 635 26.28 -18.34 28.88
CA LYS A 635 27.38 -18.35 29.86
C LYS A 635 28.74 -18.59 29.20
N ASP A 636 28.78 -19.22 28.04
CA ASP A 636 30.01 -19.56 27.31
C ASP A 636 30.72 -18.36 26.68
N LEU A 637 30.03 -17.24 26.49
CA LEU A 637 30.64 -15.97 26.07
C LEU A 637 31.39 -15.25 27.19
N LYS A 638 31.31 -15.67 28.46
CA LYS A 638 32.06 -15.05 29.58
C LYS A 638 33.59 -15.15 29.44
N THR A 639 34.06 -16.12 28.67
CA THR A 639 35.49 -16.26 28.33
C THR A 639 35.92 -15.45 27.12
N TYR A 640 34.96 -14.95 26.34
CA TYR A 640 35.18 -14.11 25.17
C TYR A 640 34.63 -12.71 25.46
N LYS A 641 35.51 -11.77 25.85
CA LYS A 641 35.15 -10.34 25.83
C LYS A 641 35.41 -9.81 24.44
N PRO A 642 34.43 -9.75 23.56
CA PRO A 642 34.63 -9.08 22.28
C PRO A 642 34.80 -7.60 22.58
N ASP A 643 35.97 -7.09 22.31
CA ASP A 643 36.13 -5.68 22.04
C ASP A 643 35.19 -5.38 20.87
N GLN A 644 34.30 -4.39 20.99
CA GLN A 644 33.28 -4.02 19.98
C GLN A 644 33.85 -3.74 18.57
N LYS A 645 35.14 -3.86 18.40
CA LYS A 645 35.89 -3.68 17.17
C LYS A 645 36.65 -4.93 16.69
N SER A 646 36.59 -6.04 17.41
CA SER A 646 37.36 -7.23 17.08
C SER A 646 36.69 -8.05 15.95
N PHE A 647 37.50 -8.43 14.97
CA PHE A 647 37.11 -9.33 13.91
C PHE A 647 37.42 -10.78 14.31
N LEU A 648 36.43 -11.66 14.15
CA LEU A 648 36.57 -13.10 14.36
C LEU A 648 36.73 -13.86 13.07
N PRO A 649 37.62 -14.90 13.03
CA PRO A 649 37.57 -15.86 11.95
C PRO A 649 36.23 -16.57 11.93
N VAL A 650 35.46 -16.47 10.84
CA VAL A 650 34.12 -17.09 10.75
C VAL A 650 34.19 -18.59 10.99
N LEU A 651 35.27 -19.24 10.57
CA LEU A 651 35.50 -20.68 10.78
C LEU A 651 35.55 -21.10 12.27
N ARG A 652 35.78 -20.19 13.19
CA ARG A 652 35.72 -20.45 14.64
C ARG A 652 34.31 -20.38 15.23
N VAL A 653 33.40 -19.73 14.54
CA VAL A 653 32.05 -19.50 15.04
C VAL A 653 31.30 -20.82 15.19
N GLY A 654 31.43 -21.74 14.25
CA GLY A 654 30.79 -23.05 14.31
C GLY A 654 31.12 -23.86 15.56
N LYS A 655 32.35 -23.71 16.12
CA LYS A 655 32.75 -24.39 17.35
C LYS A 655 32.05 -23.86 18.60
N VAL A 656 31.56 -22.64 18.56
CA VAL A 656 30.96 -21.97 19.72
C VAL A 656 29.43 -21.98 19.63
N THR A 657 28.88 -22.04 18.42
CA THR A 657 27.45 -21.82 18.15
C THR A 657 26.73 -23.09 17.70
N GLY A 658 27.46 -24.20 17.47
CA GLY A 658 26.87 -25.43 16.92
C GLY A 658 26.56 -25.40 15.40
N PHE A 659 26.84 -24.29 14.73
CA PHE A 659 26.67 -24.20 13.26
C PHE A 659 27.78 -24.97 12.54
N LYS A 660 27.45 -25.73 11.52
CA LYS A 660 28.40 -26.22 10.53
C LYS A 660 28.83 -25.03 9.66
N VAL A 661 30.15 -24.84 9.52
CA VAL A 661 30.72 -23.70 8.78
C VAL A 661 31.48 -24.22 7.58
N GLU A 662 31.09 -23.78 6.39
CA GLU A 662 31.79 -24.05 5.14
C GLU A 662 32.28 -22.76 4.50
N TRP A 663 33.52 -22.73 4.01
CA TRP A 663 34.10 -21.64 3.26
C TRP A 663 34.45 -22.08 1.86
N ASN A 664 33.77 -21.48 0.88
CA ASN A 664 34.13 -21.63 -0.51
C ASN A 664 34.99 -20.43 -0.92
N GLU A 665 36.30 -20.69 -1.08
CA GLU A 665 37.27 -19.64 -1.42
C GLU A 665 37.13 -19.15 -2.87
N GLU A 666 36.70 -20.03 -3.78
CA GLU A 666 36.53 -19.70 -5.20
C GLU A 666 35.32 -18.75 -5.40
N ASP A 667 34.19 -19.08 -4.82
CA ASP A 667 32.96 -18.27 -4.91
C ASP A 667 32.91 -17.13 -3.89
N LYS A 668 33.87 -17.05 -2.94
CA LYS A 668 33.88 -16.13 -1.82
C LYS A 668 32.59 -16.17 -0.99
N VAL A 669 32.11 -17.39 -0.67
CA VAL A 669 30.90 -17.60 0.12
C VAL A 669 31.22 -18.39 1.39
N VAL A 670 30.73 -17.90 2.53
CA VAL A 670 30.67 -18.63 3.79
C VAL A 670 29.27 -19.11 4.04
N LEU A 671 29.11 -20.41 4.29
CA LEU A 671 27.83 -21.01 4.69
C LEU A 671 27.91 -21.37 6.17
N LEU A 672 26.90 -20.96 6.91
CA LEU A 672 26.61 -21.36 8.29
C LEU A 672 25.30 -22.12 8.27
N GLU A 673 25.33 -23.39 8.60
CA GLU A 673 24.12 -24.25 8.59
C GLU A 673 23.92 -24.88 9.96
N LYS A 674 22.70 -24.85 10.46
CA LYS A 674 22.26 -25.56 11.64
C LYS A 674 20.95 -26.28 11.32
N ASP A 675 20.82 -27.52 11.76
CA ASP A 675 19.58 -28.28 11.60
C ASP A 675 18.44 -27.54 12.35
N PRO A 676 17.29 -27.30 11.74
CA PRO A 676 16.15 -26.69 12.43
C PRO A 676 15.67 -27.49 13.65
N THR A 677 15.96 -28.78 13.71
CA THR A 677 15.63 -29.66 14.85
C THR A 677 16.61 -29.55 16.02
N ASP A 678 17.77 -28.88 15.83
CA ASP A 678 18.80 -28.68 16.84
C ASP A 678 18.58 -27.42 17.71
N TYR A 679 17.44 -26.75 17.60
CA TYR A 679 17.07 -25.70 18.57
C TYR A 679 16.52 -26.40 19.81
N GLU A 680 17.33 -26.45 20.88
CA GLU A 680 16.90 -26.90 22.21
C GLU A 680 15.76 -26.01 22.70
N ASP A 681 14.67 -26.61 23.14
CA ASP A 681 13.57 -25.88 23.80
C ASP A 681 14.14 -25.23 25.08
N ILE A 682 14.13 -23.92 25.14
CA ILE A 682 14.44 -23.17 26.36
C ILE A 682 13.12 -23.04 27.09
N ASP A 683 12.99 -23.71 28.23
CA ASP A 683 11.82 -23.57 29.10
C ASP A 683 11.65 -22.13 29.59
N ASP A 684 10.42 -21.75 29.93
CA ASP A 684 10.02 -20.39 30.38
C ASP A 684 10.86 -19.84 31.57
N ASP A 685 11.63 -20.65 32.26
CA ASP A 685 12.50 -20.28 33.36
C ASP A 685 13.98 -20.10 32.95
N GLY A 686 14.33 -20.30 31.69
CA GLY A 686 15.69 -20.15 31.14
C GLY A 686 16.58 -21.39 31.43
N SER A 687 16.03 -22.54 31.78
CA SER A 687 16.78 -23.79 31.94
C SER A 687 16.82 -24.58 30.63
N ILE A 688 17.98 -25.14 30.30
CA ILE A 688 18.16 -26.06 29.14
C ILE A 688 17.91 -27.47 29.65
N THR A 689 16.86 -28.11 29.16
CA THR A 689 16.66 -29.56 29.38
C THR A 689 17.42 -30.34 28.33
N ASN A 690 18.32 -31.24 28.77
CA ASN A 690 19.04 -32.21 27.93
C ASN A 690 18.11 -33.27 27.40
#